data_c2b1d1ef606105bdcb8637b642996d6e
#
_entry.id   c2b1d1ef606105bdcb8637b642996d6e
#
_cell.length_a   1.000
_cell.length_b   1.000
_cell.length_c   1.000
_cell.angle_alpha   90.00
_cell.angle_beta   90.00
_cell.angle_gamma   90.00
#
_symmetry.space_group_name_H-M   'P 1'
#
loop_
_entity.id
_entity.type
_entity.pdbx_description
1 polymer ?
#
loop_
_entity_poly.entity_id
_entity_poly.type
_entity_poly.pdbx_seq_one_letter_code
_entity_poly.pdbx_strand_id
1 'polypeptide(L)'
;MTTANGQTPAPFMQNAPAVISTLGTDAHQGLTSEQAAHNLNQYGPNAFTKPKPESMLSRIVKTAADPMLIMLMIAAAITLGVNITRAMAGGHADILECVGIFFAIALSVTITVVMEGRSAKAFEALNDINDDTTVTVVRDGEVTLVSQRDITIGDVLQISTGDKLPADARLIESNDLTADESALTGESVPSAKAADAVFTDPKTPVADRTNMLYSGCFVTAGNGRAVVTAVGDDTEFGKIARELRAANTGMTPLQEKLAKLGKVIAVVGSIVAALVFVLQVARFVAAGTASFDTISEAFITSITLIVAAVPEGLPTIVAACLAVNIIKMSKQNALVKKMVACETIGCINVICSDKTGTLTQNRMTVIEAYNAPGRALEKPEQIRNRMLLENFCVNGTADVTFPGATEAEAGAMPEFIGNPTECALLVAAHKARLDYRIRRERATVLHTYPFSSETKSMTTVVRDGDGITVFAKGSPEKMLDLCAVDAKTRGEIEREIAKFQAQSCRVLGFAHRHISDKDADTAALDYAADRAGLESGMMFDGFVAIVDPLREDVPGAVERCRKAGIELKMLTGDNIVTATAIANELGILDERHIAVEARQIEEMSDEELSREIGRIRVIARSTPVIKMRVVNALKAQGNVVAVTGDGINDAPAIKNADVGIAMGIAGTEVSKEASDIVMLDDSFATIVKAVHWGRGIYENFQRFIQFQLTVNLSSVVVVLASLFSGLAAPFTALQLLWVNIIMDGPPALTLGMEPIRDNLMDRRPTRRDAGIVSRGMLERIIVSGAFIAVVFMAQSWTNFMGGTAEQQSTILFTLFVVFQLFNAFNSRELGNASLFANLLRNKVMIGVFALMFALQVLVVQFGGAMFRTVPLPIDMWLKIIAVGFGVVVLQEVIKTVKRAAAAIRARRTANESDSQQPHQPIALDLVD
;
A
#
# COMPACT_ATOMS: atom_id res chain seq x y z
N MET A 1 23.71 -20.09 -41.76
CA MET A 1 23.75 -21.55 -41.97
C MET A 1 22.41 -22.10 -41.48
N THR A 2 21.54 -22.51 -42.38
CA THR A 2 20.29 -23.19 -42.05
C THR A 2 20.56 -24.58 -41.51
N THR A 3 20.00 -24.94 -40.35
CA THR A 3 20.05 -26.30 -39.84
C THR A 3 19.34 -27.27 -40.83
N ALA A 4 19.65 -28.54 -40.76
CA ALA A 4 19.14 -29.60 -41.69
C ALA A 4 17.60 -29.71 -41.72
N ASN A 5 16.84 -28.96 -40.88
CA ASN A 5 15.36 -28.94 -40.79
C ASN A 5 14.77 -27.57 -41.19
N GLY A 6 15.50 -26.61 -41.78
CA GLY A 6 14.96 -25.34 -42.22
C GLY A 6 14.53 -24.36 -41.10
N GLN A 7 14.85 -24.63 -39.84
CA GLN A 7 14.58 -23.72 -38.70
C GLN A 7 15.78 -22.80 -38.44
N THR A 8 15.54 -21.54 -38.23
CA THR A 8 16.55 -20.54 -37.78
C THR A 8 17.08 -20.96 -36.41
N PRO A 9 18.41 -21.00 -36.19
CA PRO A 9 18.99 -21.32 -34.89
C PRO A 9 18.49 -20.36 -33.82
N ALA A 10 18.31 -20.85 -32.57
CA ALA A 10 17.86 -20.02 -31.45
C ALA A 10 18.86 -18.85 -31.20
N PRO A 11 18.40 -17.68 -30.72
CA PRO A 11 19.24 -16.47 -30.56
C PRO A 11 20.49 -16.69 -29.67
N PHE A 12 20.40 -17.53 -28.64
CA PHE A 12 21.53 -17.83 -27.76
C PHE A 12 22.62 -18.68 -28.45
N MET A 13 22.32 -19.37 -29.56
CA MET A 13 23.24 -20.16 -30.36
C MET A 13 23.93 -19.34 -31.44
N GLN A 14 23.57 -18.09 -31.61
CA GLN A 14 24.10 -17.19 -32.61
C GLN A 14 24.94 -16.09 -31.96
N ASN A 15 25.98 -15.61 -32.70
CA ASN A 15 26.67 -14.41 -32.29
C ASN A 15 25.78 -13.17 -32.47
N ALA A 16 26.05 -12.11 -31.70
CA ALA A 16 25.20 -10.91 -31.68
C ALA A 16 25.01 -10.28 -33.08
N PRO A 17 26.04 -10.13 -33.95
CA PRO A 17 25.82 -9.59 -35.30
C PRO A 17 24.89 -10.42 -36.17
N ALA A 18 24.88 -11.75 -36.04
CA ALA A 18 23.99 -12.62 -36.79
C ALA A 18 22.53 -12.45 -36.34
N VAL A 19 22.29 -12.31 -35.03
CA VAL A 19 20.96 -12.03 -34.49
C VAL A 19 20.45 -10.67 -34.97
N ILE A 20 21.26 -9.62 -34.87
CA ILE A 20 20.94 -8.26 -35.33
C ILE A 20 20.55 -8.28 -36.82
N SER A 21 21.37 -8.94 -37.67
CA SER A 21 21.06 -9.08 -39.10
C SER A 21 19.78 -9.86 -39.35
N THR A 22 19.51 -10.93 -38.61
CA THR A 22 18.30 -11.75 -38.74
C THR A 22 17.04 -10.96 -38.38
N LEU A 23 17.13 -10.07 -37.38
CA LEU A 23 16.02 -9.24 -36.92
C LEU A 23 15.85 -7.94 -37.71
N GLY A 24 16.76 -7.65 -38.64
CA GLY A 24 16.69 -6.46 -39.52
C GLY A 24 16.83 -5.14 -38.76
N THR A 25 17.61 -5.15 -37.66
CA THR A 25 17.90 -3.96 -36.83
C THR A 25 19.36 -3.57 -36.89
N ASP A 26 19.73 -2.46 -36.28
CA ASP A 26 21.12 -1.99 -36.14
C ASP A 26 21.50 -1.80 -34.68
N ALA A 27 22.73 -2.19 -34.28
CA ALA A 27 23.18 -2.13 -32.88
C ALA A 27 23.26 -0.70 -32.31
N HIS A 28 23.49 0.32 -33.16
CA HIS A 28 23.67 1.71 -32.77
C HIS A 28 22.49 2.60 -33.10
N GLN A 29 21.80 2.33 -34.21
CA GLN A 29 20.64 3.12 -34.64
C GLN A 29 19.30 2.53 -34.16
N GLY A 30 19.28 1.24 -33.81
CA GLY A 30 18.06 0.52 -33.48
C GLY A 30 17.09 0.35 -34.65
N LEU A 31 15.83 0.11 -34.39
CA LEU A 31 14.76 0.12 -35.36
C LEU A 31 14.38 1.57 -35.73
N THR A 32 13.95 1.78 -36.98
CA THR A 32 13.21 3.02 -37.28
C THR A 32 11.81 2.97 -36.68
N SER A 33 11.23 4.15 -36.41
CA SER A 33 9.85 4.26 -35.91
C SER A 33 8.82 3.53 -36.80
N GLU A 34 9.01 3.51 -38.13
CA GLU A 34 8.17 2.78 -39.08
C GLU A 34 8.32 1.26 -38.94
N GLN A 35 9.57 0.76 -38.82
CA GLN A 35 9.85 -0.65 -38.58
C GLN A 35 9.29 -1.11 -37.22
N ALA A 36 9.44 -0.32 -36.16
CA ALA A 36 8.90 -0.62 -34.86
C ALA A 36 7.37 -0.72 -34.88
N ALA A 37 6.68 0.20 -35.55
CA ALA A 37 5.23 0.14 -35.74
C ALA A 37 4.80 -1.09 -36.58
N HIS A 38 5.55 -1.44 -37.62
CA HIS A 38 5.29 -2.65 -38.41
C HIS A 38 5.44 -3.92 -37.57
N ASN A 39 6.53 -4.04 -36.82
CA ASN A 39 6.82 -5.19 -35.97
C ASN A 39 5.79 -5.32 -34.81
N LEU A 40 5.37 -4.19 -34.24
CA LEU A 40 4.31 -4.19 -33.20
C LEU A 40 2.98 -4.71 -33.75
N ASN A 41 2.63 -4.36 -35.00
CA ASN A 41 1.43 -4.91 -35.65
C ASN A 41 1.56 -6.39 -36.00
N GLN A 42 2.76 -6.85 -36.33
CA GLN A 42 3.03 -8.24 -36.71
C GLN A 42 3.10 -9.20 -35.50
N TYR A 43 3.81 -8.80 -34.43
CA TYR A 43 4.09 -9.64 -33.26
C TYR A 43 3.15 -9.34 -32.06
N GLY A 44 2.40 -8.25 -32.13
CA GLY A 44 1.53 -7.79 -31.06
C GLY A 44 2.27 -7.02 -29.96
N PRO A 45 1.53 -6.47 -29.00
CA PRO A 45 2.09 -5.71 -27.88
C PRO A 45 2.85 -6.63 -26.92
N ASN A 46 3.90 -6.12 -26.28
CA ASN A 46 4.64 -6.81 -25.25
C ASN A 46 3.83 -6.86 -23.95
N ALA A 47 2.86 -7.74 -23.92
CA ALA A 47 1.95 -7.95 -22.80
C ALA A 47 1.55 -9.42 -22.70
N PHE A 48 1.41 -9.92 -21.50
CA PHE A 48 0.86 -11.26 -21.30
C PHE A 48 -0.63 -11.27 -21.62
N THR A 49 -1.11 -12.31 -22.31
CA THR A 49 -2.55 -12.47 -22.58
C THR A 49 -3.28 -12.53 -21.24
N LYS A 50 -4.12 -11.53 -20.96
CA LYS A 50 -4.94 -11.52 -19.74
C LYS A 50 -5.92 -12.69 -19.77
N PRO A 51 -6.18 -13.38 -18.64
CA PRO A 51 -7.22 -14.40 -18.58
C PRO A 51 -8.53 -13.77 -19.05
N LYS A 52 -9.26 -14.47 -19.92
CA LYS A 52 -10.57 -13.98 -20.40
C LYS A 52 -11.45 -13.69 -19.20
N PRO A 53 -12.06 -12.49 -19.10
CA PRO A 53 -12.95 -12.16 -18.02
C PRO A 53 -14.05 -13.25 -17.95
N GLU A 54 -14.34 -13.73 -16.74
CA GLU A 54 -15.38 -14.73 -16.55
C GLU A 54 -16.68 -14.25 -17.19
N SER A 55 -17.29 -15.07 -18.01
CA SER A 55 -18.56 -14.73 -18.65
C SER A 55 -19.63 -14.47 -17.58
N MET A 56 -20.58 -13.59 -17.87
CA MET A 56 -21.66 -13.26 -16.94
C MET A 56 -22.44 -14.50 -16.51
N LEU A 57 -22.60 -15.47 -17.42
CA LEU A 57 -23.25 -16.74 -17.16
C LEU A 57 -22.44 -17.62 -16.18
N SER A 58 -21.11 -17.66 -16.33
CA SER A 58 -20.23 -18.40 -15.39
C SER A 58 -20.31 -17.83 -13.98
N ARG A 59 -20.33 -16.49 -13.84
CA ARG A 59 -20.50 -15.81 -12.54
C ARG A 59 -21.87 -16.13 -11.93
N ILE A 60 -22.94 -16.07 -12.71
CA ILE A 60 -24.29 -16.44 -12.22
C ILE A 60 -24.29 -17.87 -11.71
N VAL A 61 -23.73 -18.82 -12.46
CA VAL A 61 -23.68 -20.24 -12.06
C VAL A 61 -22.84 -20.44 -10.79
N LYS A 62 -21.68 -19.77 -10.70
CA LYS A 62 -20.84 -19.82 -9.48
C LYS A 62 -21.55 -19.22 -8.25
N THR A 63 -22.19 -18.08 -8.40
CA THR A 63 -22.94 -17.44 -7.32
C THR A 63 -24.14 -18.30 -6.91
N ALA A 64 -24.87 -18.88 -7.87
CA ALA A 64 -25.97 -19.79 -7.60
C ALA A 64 -25.52 -21.13 -6.97
N ALA A 65 -24.27 -21.53 -7.16
CA ALA A 65 -23.65 -22.68 -6.52
C ALA A 65 -23.16 -22.43 -5.09
N ASP A 66 -23.39 -21.23 -4.52
CA ASP A 66 -23.15 -20.97 -3.10
C ASP A 66 -23.99 -21.94 -2.25
N PRO A 67 -23.39 -22.64 -1.26
CA PRO A 67 -24.10 -23.61 -0.43
C PRO A 67 -25.38 -23.08 0.23
N MET A 68 -25.41 -21.76 0.52
CA MET A 68 -26.56 -21.11 1.14
C MET A 68 -27.69 -20.89 0.14
N LEU A 69 -27.36 -20.42 -1.06
CA LEU A 69 -28.34 -20.26 -2.14
C LEU A 69 -28.88 -21.62 -2.60
N ILE A 70 -28.03 -22.66 -2.61
CA ILE A 70 -28.49 -24.05 -2.89
C ILE A 70 -29.49 -24.48 -1.84
N MET A 71 -29.22 -24.27 -0.56
CA MET A 71 -30.13 -24.60 0.54
C MET A 71 -31.47 -23.88 0.38
N LEU A 72 -31.41 -22.57 0.04
CA LEU A 72 -32.60 -21.77 -0.22
C LEU A 72 -33.38 -22.22 -1.45
N MET A 73 -32.70 -22.60 -2.53
CA MET A 73 -33.32 -23.18 -3.73
C MET A 73 -34.02 -24.53 -3.42
N ILE A 74 -33.37 -25.38 -2.62
CA ILE A 74 -33.98 -26.64 -2.15
C ILE A 74 -35.22 -26.32 -1.32
N ALA A 75 -35.16 -25.35 -0.41
CA ALA A 75 -36.30 -24.91 0.38
C ALA A 75 -37.44 -24.40 -0.49
N ALA A 76 -37.13 -23.54 -1.47
CA ALA A 76 -38.11 -23.02 -2.41
C ALA A 76 -38.77 -24.16 -3.25
N ALA A 77 -37.97 -25.14 -3.69
CA ALA A 77 -38.47 -26.31 -4.43
C ALA A 77 -39.40 -27.19 -3.58
N ILE A 78 -39.06 -27.42 -2.30
CA ILE A 78 -39.90 -28.20 -1.37
C ILE A 78 -41.18 -27.40 -1.08
N THR A 79 -41.09 -26.10 -0.81
CA THR A 79 -42.27 -25.26 -0.59
C THR A 79 -43.20 -25.25 -1.80
N LEU A 80 -42.63 -25.17 -3.00
CA LEU A 80 -43.39 -25.26 -4.24
C LEU A 80 -44.08 -26.65 -4.36
N GLY A 81 -43.34 -27.74 -4.10
CA GLY A 81 -43.88 -29.11 -4.11
C GLY A 81 -45.03 -29.30 -3.13
N VAL A 82 -44.89 -28.79 -1.89
CA VAL A 82 -45.98 -28.79 -0.88
C VAL A 82 -47.19 -27.98 -1.34
N ASN A 83 -46.99 -26.81 -1.92
CA ASN A 83 -48.08 -25.99 -2.41
C ASN A 83 -48.77 -26.60 -3.63
N ILE A 84 -48.06 -27.27 -4.52
CA ILE A 84 -48.65 -28.04 -5.65
C ILE A 84 -49.50 -29.21 -5.11
N THR A 85 -49.02 -29.98 -4.14
CA THR A 85 -49.76 -31.09 -3.55
C THR A 85 -51.01 -30.64 -2.84
N ARG A 86 -50.97 -29.46 -2.11
CA ARG A 86 -52.11 -28.82 -1.50
C ARG A 86 -53.14 -28.40 -2.54
N ALA A 87 -52.70 -27.77 -3.64
CA ALA A 87 -53.56 -27.37 -4.75
C ALA A 87 -54.29 -28.56 -5.37
N MET A 88 -53.59 -29.69 -5.59
CA MET A 88 -54.14 -30.93 -6.14
C MET A 88 -55.15 -31.58 -5.17
N ALA A 89 -55.01 -31.39 -3.86
CA ALA A 89 -55.90 -31.86 -2.84
C ALA A 89 -57.10 -30.91 -2.60
N GLY A 90 -57.28 -29.84 -3.39
CA GLY A 90 -58.37 -28.89 -3.26
C GLY A 90 -58.22 -27.85 -2.10
N GLY A 91 -57.00 -27.75 -1.51
CA GLY A 91 -56.67 -26.81 -0.48
C GLY A 91 -56.13 -25.47 -1.01
N HIS A 92 -56.03 -24.49 -0.13
CA HIS A 92 -55.39 -23.20 -0.48
C HIS A 92 -53.86 -23.38 -0.72
N ALA A 93 -53.42 -23.04 -1.94
CA ALA A 93 -52.01 -23.05 -2.33
C ALA A 93 -51.48 -21.62 -2.46
N ASP A 94 -50.40 -21.31 -1.74
CA ASP A 94 -49.70 -20.00 -1.77
C ASP A 94 -48.61 -20.01 -2.86
N ILE A 95 -49.01 -20.15 -4.12
CA ILE A 95 -48.07 -20.18 -5.28
C ILE A 95 -47.35 -18.83 -5.39
N LEU A 96 -48.00 -17.73 -5.02
CA LEU A 96 -47.41 -16.38 -5.10
C LEU A 96 -46.21 -16.18 -4.16
N GLU A 97 -46.24 -16.85 -2.98
CA GLU A 97 -45.11 -16.87 -2.05
C GLU A 97 -43.90 -17.58 -2.64
N CYS A 98 -44.13 -18.74 -3.29
CA CYS A 98 -43.07 -19.46 -3.98
C CYS A 98 -42.45 -18.63 -5.10
N VAL A 99 -43.25 -17.98 -5.93
CA VAL A 99 -42.78 -17.05 -6.98
C VAL A 99 -41.95 -15.91 -6.35
N GLY A 100 -42.41 -15.38 -5.22
CA GLY A 100 -41.68 -14.36 -4.47
C GLY A 100 -40.30 -14.81 -3.97
N ILE A 101 -40.18 -16.05 -3.45
CA ILE A 101 -38.89 -16.61 -3.01
C ILE A 101 -37.94 -16.77 -4.22
N PHE A 102 -38.40 -17.32 -5.35
CA PHE A 102 -37.55 -17.43 -6.56
C PHE A 102 -37.12 -16.07 -7.09
N PHE A 103 -38.02 -15.07 -7.06
CA PHE A 103 -37.72 -13.70 -7.46
C PHE A 103 -36.64 -13.10 -6.54
N ALA A 104 -36.77 -13.30 -5.23
CA ALA A 104 -35.77 -12.80 -4.26
C ALA A 104 -34.41 -13.45 -4.45
N ILE A 105 -34.35 -14.77 -4.73
CA ILE A 105 -33.12 -15.48 -5.05
C ILE A 105 -32.50 -14.91 -6.34
N ALA A 106 -33.29 -14.73 -7.40
CA ALA A 106 -32.83 -14.18 -8.67
C ALA A 106 -32.28 -12.74 -8.48
N LEU A 107 -32.94 -11.93 -7.67
CA LEU A 107 -32.53 -10.57 -7.34
C LEU A 107 -31.21 -10.58 -6.54
N SER A 108 -31.06 -11.47 -5.54
CA SER A 108 -29.85 -11.65 -4.76
C SER A 108 -28.66 -12.01 -5.65
N VAL A 109 -28.82 -13.02 -6.49
CA VAL A 109 -27.79 -13.43 -7.47
C VAL A 109 -27.43 -12.27 -8.39
N THR A 110 -28.41 -11.53 -8.88
CA THR A 110 -28.18 -10.38 -9.77
C THR A 110 -27.38 -9.29 -9.06
N ILE A 111 -27.78 -8.90 -7.85
CA ILE A 111 -27.09 -7.88 -7.06
C ILE A 111 -25.65 -8.31 -6.80
N THR A 112 -25.42 -9.54 -6.36
CA THR A 112 -24.07 -10.09 -6.09
C THR A 112 -23.20 -10.07 -7.34
N VAL A 113 -23.68 -10.58 -8.48
CA VAL A 113 -22.95 -10.62 -9.76
C VAL A 113 -22.61 -9.20 -10.26
N VAL A 114 -23.54 -8.25 -10.13
CA VAL A 114 -23.29 -6.84 -10.50
C VAL A 114 -22.24 -6.21 -9.59
N MET A 115 -22.32 -6.43 -8.29
CA MET A 115 -21.36 -5.89 -7.33
C MET A 115 -19.96 -6.49 -7.52
N GLU A 116 -19.85 -7.80 -7.67
CA GLU A 116 -18.57 -8.48 -7.97
C GLU A 116 -17.99 -8.01 -9.30
N GLY A 117 -18.83 -7.86 -10.33
CA GLY A 117 -18.42 -7.37 -11.65
C GLY A 117 -17.87 -5.93 -11.59
N ARG A 118 -18.48 -5.05 -10.81
CA ARG A 118 -17.97 -3.68 -10.59
C ARG A 118 -16.67 -3.66 -9.78
N SER A 119 -16.58 -4.49 -8.76
CA SER A 119 -15.37 -4.62 -7.96
C SER A 119 -14.20 -5.15 -8.79
N ALA A 120 -14.42 -6.18 -9.62
CA ALA A 120 -13.41 -6.73 -10.51
C ALA A 120 -12.92 -5.71 -11.56
N LYS A 121 -13.83 -4.97 -12.19
CA LYS A 121 -13.48 -3.90 -13.16
C LYS A 121 -12.70 -2.77 -12.51
N ALA A 122 -13.05 -2.38 -11.28
CA ALA A 122 -12.34 -1.35 -10.55
C ALA A 122 -10.90 -1.77 -10.23
N PHE A 123 -10.69 -3.04 -9.89
CA PHE A 123 -9.37 -3.61 -9.63
C PHE A 123 -8.54 -3.77 -10.92
N GLU A 124 -9.18 -4.18 -12.02
CA GLU A 124 -8.55 -4.29 -13.33
C GLU A 124 -8.03 -2.92 -13.83
N ALA A 125 -8.84 -1.87 -13.70
CA ALA A 125 -8.43 -0.50 -14.06
C ALA A 125 -7.23 0.01 -13.24
N LEU A 126 -7.08 -0.45 -11.99
CA LEU A 126 -5.90 -0.12 -11.16
C LEU A 126 -4.66 -0.89 -11.59
N ASN A 127 -4.81 -2.15 -12.00
CA ASN A 127 -3.69 -2.94 -12.52
C ASN A 127 -3.20 -2.39 -13.87
N ASP A 128 -4.09 -1.86 -14.70
CA ASP A 128 -3.70 -1.23 -15.98
C ASP A 128 -2.83 0.03 -15.76
N ILE A 129 -3.03 0.78 -14.66
CA ILE A 129 -2.17 1.91 -14.28
C ILE A 129 -0.78 1.44 -13.84
N ASN A 130 -0.68 0.26 -13.22
CA ASN A 130 0.59 -0.34 -12.79
C ASN A 130 1.44 -0.89 -13.97
N ASP A 131 0.80 -1.27 -15.08
CA ASP A 131 1.47 -1.86 -16.24
C ASP A 131 2.10 -0.81 -17.19
N ASP A 132 1.99 0.48 -16.90
CA ASP A 132 2.48 1.58 -17.75
C ASP A 132 3.92 1.99 -17.38
N THR A 133 4.81 0.99 -17.33
CA THR A 133 6.24 1.19 -17.10
C THR A 133 6.92 1.62 -18.40
N THR A 134 7.80 2.63 -18.33
CA THR A 134 8.62 3.07 -19.48
C THR A 134 9.97 2.37 -19.46
N VAL A 135 10.50 2.13 -20.66
CA VAL A 135 11.78 1.46 -20.90
C VAL A 135 12.62 2.28 -21.86
N THR A 136 13.92 2.32 -21.62
CA THR A 136 14.88 3.03 -22.47
C THR A 136 15.28 2.16 -23.67
N VAL A 137 15.00 2.65 -24.87
CA VAL A 137 15.37 1.99 -26.13
C VAL A 137 16.12 2.93 -27.05
N VAL A 138 16.86 2.36 -27.98
CA VAL A 138 17.47 3.10 -29.09
C VAL A 138 16.59 2.91 -30.33
N ARG A 139 15.99 3.99 -30.84
CA ARG A 139 15.24 4.03 -32.12
C ARG A 139 15.65 5.26 -32.92
N ASP A 140 15.68 5.13 -34.25
CA ASP A 140 16.08 6.22 -35.15
C ASP A 140 17.46 6.84 -34.81
N GLY A 141 18.34 6.09 -34.15
CA GLY A 141 19.65 6.56 -33.67
C GLY A 141 19.61 7.37 -32.38
N GLU A 142 18.45 7.57 -31.77
CA GLU A 142 18.28 8.32 -30.52
C GLU A 142 17.82 7.41 -29.37
N VAL A 143 18.24 7.75 -28.16
CA VAL A 143 17.80 7.08 -26.92
C VAL A 143 16.45 7.67 -26.52
N THR A 144 15.41 6.86 -26.53
CA THR A 144 14.04 7.28 -26.23
C THR A 144 13.39 6.41 -25.14
N LEU A 145 12.43 6.98 -24.40
CA LEU A 145 11.59 6.25 -23.45
C LEU A 145 10.31 5.81 -24.17
N VAL A 146 10.04 4.50 -24.19
CA VAL A 146 8.81 3.92 -24.72
C VAL A 146 8.09 3.12 -23.64
N SER A 147 6.76 3.02 -23.76
CA SER A 147 5.99 2.13 -22.89
C SER A 147 6.46 0.68 -23.06
N GLN A 148 6.57 -0.06 -21.96
CA GLN A 148 6.91 -1.48 -22.00
C GLN A 148 6.02 -2.26 -22.96
N ARG A 149 4.76 -1.88 -23.14
CA ARG A 149 3.80 -2.52 -24.05
C ARG A 149 4.14 -2.30 -25.52
N ASP A 150 4.84 -1.21 -25.83
CA ASP A 150 5.18 -0.81 -27.22
C ASP A 150 6.56 -1.31 -27.65
N ILE A 151 7.22 -2.12 -26.80
CA ILE A 151 8.45 -2.82 -27.14
C ILE A 151 8.13 -3.97 -28.08
N THR A 152 8.96 -4.11 -29.12
CA THR A 152 8.78 -5.13 -30.14
C THR A 152 10.08 -5.87 -30.48
N ILE A 153 9.98 -7.00 -31.16
CA ILE A 153 11.12 -7.77 -31.62
C ILE A 153 12.00 -6.91 -32.52
N GLY A 154 13.31 -6.88 -32.24
CA GLY A 154 14.29 -6.07 -32.92
C GLY A 154 14.63 -4.74 -32.24
N ASP A 155 13.87 -4.30 -31.24
CA ASP A 155 14.23 -3.12 -30.44
C ASP A 155 15.58 -3.33 -29.72
N VAL A 156 16.37 -2.28 -29.64
CA VAL A 156 17.64 -2.27 -28.88
C VAL A 156 17.40 -1.61 -27.54
N LEU A 157 17.48 -2.41 -26.47
CA LEU A 157 17.34 -1.96 -25.09
C LEU A 157 18.65 -1.36 -24.60
N GLN A 158 18.58 -0.22 -23.91
CA GLN A 158 19.68 0.29 -23.08
C GLN A 158 19.38 -0.06 -21.63
N ILE A 159 20.31 -0.78 -21.00
CA ILE A 159 20.07 -1.47 -19.73
C ILE A 159 21.06 -0.97 -18.67
N SER A 160 20.57 -0.71 -17.49
CA SER A 160 21.30 -0.21 -16.32
C SER A 160 20.93 -0.98 -15.05
N THR A 161 21.78 -0.87 -14.04
CA THR A 161 21.54 -1.44 -12.71
C THR A 161 20.20 -0.96 -12.14
N GLY A 162 19.36 -1.90 -11.71
CA GLY A 162 18.03 -1.63 -11.15
C GLY A 162 16.86 -1.75 -12.14
N ASP A 163 17.16 -1.91 -13.43
CA ASP A 163 16.13 -2.06 -14.47
C ASP A 163 15.47 -3.44 -14.40
N LYS A 164 14.17 -3.46 -14.63
CA LYS A 164 13.40 -4.67 -14.91
C LYS A 164 13.44 -4.94 -16.39
N LEU A 165 13.82 -6.16 -16.77
CA LEU A 165 13.89 -6.58 -18.17
C LEU A 165 12.49 -6.78 -18.74
N PRO A 166 12.11 -6.03 -19.79
CA PRO A 166 10.73 -6.02 -20.29
C PRO A 166 10.39 -7.21 -21.18
N ALA A 167 11.40 -7.80 -21.79
CA ALA A 167 11.27 -8.83 -22.83
C ALA A 167 12.50 -9.75 -22.81
N ASP A 168 12.46 -10.89 -23.52
CA ASP A 168 13.65 -11.69 -23.73
C ASP A 168 14.54 -11.04 -24.78
N ALA A 169 15.82 -10.86 -24.48
CA ALA A 169 16.76 -10.16 -25.33
C ALA A 169 18.12 -10.85 -25.44
N ARG A 170 18.75 -10.74 -26.60
CA ARG A 170 20.13 -11.17 -26.85
C ARG A 170 21.10 -10.02 -26.56
N LEU A 171 22.02 -10.24 -25.65
CA LEU A 171 23.02 -9.27 -25.24
C LEU A 171 23.96 -8.89 -26.39
N ILE A 172 24.13 -7.59 -26.64
CA ILE A 172 25.03 -7.02 -27.65
C ILE A 172 26.31 -6.54 -27.00
N GLU A 173 26.20 -5.80 -25.89
CA GLU A 173 27.28 -5.23 -25.10
C GLU A 173 27.03 -5.50 -23.61
N SER A 174 28.11 -5.79 -22.88
CA SER A 174 28.06 -6.07 -21.44
C SER A 174 29.27 -5.45 -20.75
N ASN A 175 29.00 -4.61 -19.72
CA ASN A 175 30.03 -4.03 -18.85
C ASN A 175 29.70 -4.46 -17.41
N ASP A 176 30.34 -5.53 -16.93
CA ASP A 176 30.15 -6.13 -15.60
C ASP A 176 28.65 -6.37 -15.26
N LEU A 177 27.87 -6.76 -16.28
CA LEU A 177 26.43 -6.94 -16.14
C LEU A 177 26.12 -8.23 -15.39
N THR A 178 25.31 -8.12 -14.36
CA THR A 178 24.72 -9.25 -13.64
C THR A 178 23.21 -9.11 -13.56
N ALA A 179 22.49 -10.22 -13.62
CA ALA A 179 21.04 -10.24 -13.55
C ALA A 179 20.53 -11.26 -12.51
N ASP A 180 19.54 -10.88 -11.73
CA ASP A 180 18.76 -11.79 -10.88
C ASP A 180 17.72 -12.50 -11.73
N GLU A 181 17.92 -13.78 -11.94
CA GLU A 181 17.06 -14.67 -12.73
C GLU A 181 16.29 -15.66 -11.84
N SER A 182 16.24 -15.41 -10.53
CA SER A 182 15.58 -16.29 -9.55
C SER A 182 14.10 -16.58 -9.87
N ALA A 183 13.42 -15.66 -10.54
CA ALA A 183 12.05 -15.84 -11.00
C ALA A 183 11.88 -16.96 -12.06
N LEU A 184 12.93 -17.25 -12.83
CA LEU A 184 12.93 -18.29 -13.86
C LEU A 184 13.69 -19.55 -13.44
N THR A 185 14.82 -19.37 -12.76
CA THR A 185 15.76 -20.45 -12.45
C THR A 185 15.59 -21.04 -11.06
N GLY A 186 15.01 -20.26 -10.13
CA GLY A 186 14.94 -20.57 -8.70
C GLY A 186 16.27 -20.34 -7.97
N GLU A 187 17.33 -19.92 -8.66
CA GLU A 187 18.66 -19.65 -8.10
C GLU A 187 18.71 -18.22 -7.57
N SER A 188 19.05 -18.04 -6.28
CA SER A 188 19.09 -16.72 -5.63
C SER A 188 20.38 -15.93 -5.89
N VAL A 189 21.37 -16.53 -6.56
CA VAL A 189 22.64 -15.88 -6.88
C VAL A 189 22.52 -15.20 -8.25
N PRO A 190 22.83 -13.88 -8.37
CA PRO A 190 22.82 -13.22 -9.65
C PRO A 190 23.74 -13.86 -10.67
N SER A 191 23.26 -14.03 -11.90
CA SER A 191 23.98 -14.62 -13.02
C SER A 191 24.83 -13.55 -13.73
N ALA A 192 26.13 -13.81 -13.91
CA ALA A 192 26.99 -12.93 -14.70
C ALA A 192 26.67 -13.09 -16.20
N LYS A 193 26.63 -11.99 -16.94
CA LYS A 193 26.22 -11.94 -18.34
C LYS A 193 27.40 -11.56 -19.27
N ALA A 194 27.51 -12.28 -20.36
CA ALA A 194 28.61 -12.12 -21.33
C ALA A 194 28.08 -12.06 -22.78
N ALA A 195 28.28 -10.92 -23.43
CA ALA A 195 27.81 -10.71 -24.81
C ALA A 195 28.45 -11.63 -25.84
N ASP A 196 29.72 -11.98 -25.65
CA ASP A 196 30.52 -12.77 -26.58
C ASP A 196 30.30 -14.29 -26.50
N ALA A 197 29.57 -14.76 -25.46
CA ALA A 197 29.27 -16.18 -25.32
C ALA A 197 28.34 -16.66 -26.45
N VAL A 198 28.64 -17.86 -26.97
CA VAL A 198 27.82 -18.55 -27.97
C VAL A 198 27.69 -20.01 -27.59
N PHE A 199 26.51 -20.55 -27.61
CA PHE A 199 26.22 -21.93 -27.22
C PHE A 199 25.96 -22.79 -28.46
N THR A 200 26.38 -24.03 -28.42
CA THR A 200 26.25 -24.98 -29.55
C THR A 200 25.17 -26.03 -29.29
N ASP A 201 24.83 -26.29 -28.04
CA ASP A 201 23.80 -27.24 -27.69
C ASP A 201 22.42 -26.56 -27.62
N PRO A 202 21.44 -26.94 -28.44
CA PRO A 202 20.07 -26.39 -28.41
C PRO A 202 19.32 -26.71 -27.10
N LYS A 203 19.82 -27.67 -26.30
CA LYS A 203 19.24 -28.04 -25.01
C LYS A 203 19.86 -27.29 -23.81
N THR A 204 20.74 -26.31 -24.03
CA THR A 204 21.31 -25.50 -22.95
C THR A 204 20.20 -24.96 -22.05
N PRO A 205 20.22 -25.24 -20.72
CA PRO A 205 19.26 -24.73 -19.79
C PRO A 205 19.20 -23.20 -19.78
N VAL A 206 18.06 -22.62 -19.45
CA VAL A 206 17.85 -21.16 -19.42
C VAL A 206 18.87 -20.49 -18.48
N ALA A 207 19.13 -21.07 -17.29
CA ALA A 207 20.09 -20.59 -16.31
C ALA A 207 21.54 -20.48 -16.83
N ASP A 208 21.92 -21.30 -17.79
CA ASP A 208 23.30 -21.38 -18.31
C ASP A 208 23.55 -20.46 -19.52
N ARG A 209 22.46 -19.85 -20.07
CA ARG A 209 22.54 -18.96 -21.25
C ARG A 209 23.02 -17.56 -20.86
N THR A 210 24.30 -17.40 -20.58
CA THR A 210 24.90 -16.14 -20.11
C THR A 210 24.80 -14.99 -21.11
N ASN A 211 24.53 -15.26 -22.38
CA ASN A 211 24.37 -14.24 -23.44
C ASN A 211 22.94 -13.78 -23.67
N MET A 212 21.99 -14.25 -22.87
CA MET A 212 20.58 -13.87 -22.92
C MET A 212 20.15 -13.14 -21.66
N LEU A 213 19.14 -12.28 -21.80
CA LEU A 213 18.40 -11.63 -20.74
C LEU A 213 16.94 -12.02 -20.88
N TYR A 214 16.23 -12.14 -19.75
CA TYR A 214 14.89 -12.69 -19.74
C TYR A 214 13.87 -11.72 -19.15
N SER A 215 12.70 -11.68 -19.73
CA SER A 215 11.55 -10.92 -19.25
C SER A 215 11.25 -11.20 -17.77
N GLY A 216 10.98 -10.16 -17.01
CA GLY A 216 10.62 -10.26 -15.59
C GLY A 216 11.81 -10.39 -14.64
N CYS A 217 13.03 -10.53 -15.15
CA CYS A 217 14.28 -10.54 -14.37
C CYS A 217 14.80 -9.13 -14.13
N PHE A 218 15.76 -8.96 -13.22
CA PHE A 218 16.26 -7.65 -12.81
C PHE A 218 17.77 -7.55 -12.96
N VAL A 219 18.24 -6.38 -13.37
CA VAL A 219 19.67 -6.07 -13.45
C VAL A 219 20.19 -5.69 -12.06
N THR A 220 21.11 -6.47 -11.51
CA THR A 220 21.66 -6.25 -10.15
C THR A 220 22.93 -5.41 -10.15
N ALA A 221 23.73 -5.46 -11.21
CA ALA A 221 24.91 -4.64 -11.37
C ALA A 221 25.29 -4.48 -12.85
N GLY A 222 26.08 -3.45 -13.16
CA GLY A 222 26.62 -3.18 -14.50
C GLY A 222 25.64 -2.48 -15.44
N ASN A 223 26.00 -2.42 -16.71
CA ASN A 223 25.17 -1.88 -17.78
C ASN A 223 25.46 -2.59 -19.11
N GLY A 224 24.59 -2.40 -20.10
CA GLY A 224 24.77 -3.03 -21.40
C GLY A 224 23.68 -2.66 -22.40
N ARG A 225 23.79 -3.25 -23.61
CA ARG A 225 22.75 -3.18 -24.63
C ARG A 225 22.34 -4.58 -25.08
N ALA A 226 21.06 -4.75 -25.37
CA ALA A 226 20.52 -6.02 -25.85
C ALA A 226 19.44 -5.82 -26.90
N VAL A 227 19.32 -6.75 -27.85
CA VAL A 227 18.26 -6.74 -28.87
C VAL A 227 17.13 -7.67 -28.45
N VAL A 228 15.91 -7.19 -28.51
CA VAL A 228 14.70 -7.95 -28.16
C VAL A 228 14.46 -9.09 -29.14
N THR A 229 14.31 -10.29 -28.63
CA THR A 229 14.13 -11.53 -29.41
C THR A 229 12.77 -12.18 -29.24
N ALA A 230 12.09 -11.96 -28.13
CA ALA A 230 10.73 -12.43 -27.87
C ALA A 230 9.99 -11.46 -26.93
N VAL A 231 8.67 -11.32 -27.14
CA VAL A 231 7.78 -10.43 -26.39
C VAL A 231 6.56 -11.16 -25.84
N GLY A 232 5.99 -10.67 -24.75
CA GLY A 232 4.74 -11.15 -24.19
C GLY A 232 4.73 -12.66 -23.88
N ASP A 233 3.71 -13.36 -24.34
CA ASP A 233 3.50 -14.79 -24.07
C ASP A 233 4.58 -15.71 -24.68
N ASP A 234 5.40 -15.22 -25.62
CA ASP A 234 6.45 -16.00 -26.27
C ASP A 234 7.81 -15.92 -25.53
N THR A 235 7.93 -15.05 -24.51
CA THR A 235 9.10 -15.05 -23.60
C THR A 235 9.15 -16.32 -22.76
N GLU A 236 10.33 -16.66 -22.21
CA GLU A 236 10.47 -17.82 -21.30
C GLU A 236 9.56 -17.68 -20.07
N PHE A 237 9.44 -16.46 -19.52
CA PHE A 237 8.51 -16.16 -18.43
C PHE A 237 7.05 -16.30 -18.87
N GLY A 238 6.72 -15.85 -20.08
CA GLY A 238 5.36 -15.95 -20.65
C GLY A 238 4.91 -17.38 -20.83
N LYS A 239 5.81 -18.31 -21.20
CA LYS A 239 5.53 -19.75 -21.29
C LYS A 239 5.14 -20.33 -19.94
N ILE A 240 5.89 -19.97 -18.87
CA ILE A 240 5.59 -20.40 -17.48
C ILE A 240 4.27 -19.78 -17.00
N ALA A 241 4.07 -18.47 -17.24
CA ALA A 241 2.85 -17.77 -16.85
C ALA A 241 1.59 -18.39 -17.50
N ARG A 242 1.71 -18.89 -18.73
CA ARG A 242 0.62 -19.58 -19.43
C ARG A 242 0.22 -20.89 -18.73
N GLU A 243 1.17 -21.64 -18.18
CA GLU A 243 0.92 -22.88 -17.43
C GLU A 243 0.34 -22.61 -16.02
N LEU A 244 0.76 -21.51 -15.38
CA LEU A 244 0.33 -21.12 -14.02
C LEU A 244 -1.01 -20.36 -13.97
N ARG A 245 -1.62 -19.99 -15.09
CA ARG A 245 -2.88 -19.22 -15.17
C ARG A 245 -4.08 -19.86 -14.44
N ALA A 246 -3.97 -21.10 -14.00
CA ALA A 246 -5.01 -21.81 -13.25
C ALA A 246 -4.95 -21.62 -11.73
N ALA A 247 -3.94 -20.92 -11.20
CA ALA A 247 -3.79 -20.73 -9.77
C ALA A 247 -4.65 -19.54 -9.28
N ASN A 248 -5.62 -19.86 -8.41
CA ASN A 248 -6.57 -18.92 -7.82
C ASN A 248 -5.87 -17.78 -7.05
N THR A 249 -6.36 -16.56 -7.23
CA THR A 249 -6.12 -15.44 -6.31
C THR A 249 -6.70 -15.78 -4.93
N GLY A 250 -5.85 -15.97 -3.92
CA GLY A 250 -6.27 -16.31 -2.56
C GLY A 250 -7.12 -15.21 -1.91
N MET A 251 -7.96 -15.60 -0.94
CA MET A 251 -8.73 -14.66 -0.11
C MET A 251 -7.82 -13.83 0.79
N THR A 252 -8.24 -12.59 1.12
CA THR A 252 -7.55 -11.79 2.13
C THR A 252 -7.73 -12.40 3.54
N PRO A 253 -6.81 -12.15 4.49
CA PRO A 253 -6.95 -12.64 5.87
C PRO A 253 -8.28 -12.23 6.52
N LEU A 254 -8.79 -11.03 6.21
CA LEU A 254 -10.10 -10.59 6.67
C LEU A 254 -11.22 -11.41 6.04
N GLN A 255 -11.16 -11.63 4.73
CA GLN A 255 -12.14 -12.47 4.03
C GLN A 255 -12.14 -13.89 4.60
N GLU A 256 -10.97 -14.48 4.91
CA GLU A 256 -10.87 -15.78 5.56
C GLU A 256 -11.47 -15.79 6.98
N LYS A 257 -11.18 -14.76 7.80
CA LYS A 257 -11.76 -14.61 9.15
C LYS A 257 -13.28 -14.47 9.07
N LEU A 258 -13.78 -13.71 8.10
CA LEU A 258 -15.20 -13.52 7.89
C LEU A 258 -15.89 -14.77 7.33
N ALA A 259 -15.26 -15.49 6.42
CA ALA A 259 -15.75 -16.78 5.93
C ALA A 259 -15.83 -17.82 7.06
N LYS A 260 -14.82 -17.86 7.95
CA LYS A 260 -14.86 -18.69 9.16
C LYS A 260 -16.00 -18.28 10.11
N LEU A 261 -16.19 -16.97 10.35
CA LEU A 261 -17.29 -16.46 11.16
C LEU A 261 -18.66 -16.83 10.54
N GLY A 262 -18.82 -16.62 9.24
CA GLY A 262 -20.03 -17.00 8.50
C GLY A 262 -20.32 -18.49 8.60
N LYS A 263 -19.28 -19.33 8.43
CA LYS A 263 -19.40 -20.79 8.58
C LYS A 263 -19.84 -21.21 9.99
N VAL A 264 -19.26 -20.60 11.04
CA VAL A 264 -19.64 -20.87 12.43
C VAL A 264 -21.12 -20.51 12.66
N ILE A 265 -21.54 -19.32 12.20
CA ILE A 265 -22.91 -18.87 12.32
C ILE A 265 -23.89 -19.78 11.58
N ALA A 266 -23.54 -20.19 10.34
CA ALA A 266 -24.35 -21.12 9.55
C ALA A 266 -24.51 -22.48 10.22
N VAL A 267 -23.41 -23.05 10.75
CA VAL A 267 -23.46 -24.33 11.48
C VAL A 267 -24.31 -24.22 12.74
N VAL A 268 -24.12 -23.18 13.56
CA VAL A 268 -24.91 -22.94 14.76
C VAL A 268 -26.39 -22.73 14.39
N GLY A 269 -26.66 -21.89 13.39
CA GLY A 269 -28.03 -21.67 12.88
C GLY A 269 -28.71 -22.95 12.39
N SER A 270 -27.98 -23.81 11.67
CA SER A 270 -28.48 -25.10 11.18
C SER A 270 -28.78 -26.08 12.33
N ILE A 271 -27.92 -26.13 13.35
CA ILE A 271 -28.15 -26.94 14.55
C ILE A 271 -29.40 -26.49 15.29
N VAL A 272 -29.55 -25.15 15.49
CA VAL A 272 -30.74 -24.58 16.17
C VAL A 272 -31.99 -24.85 15.36
N ALA A 273 -31.95 -24.71 14.03
CA ALA A 273 -33.07 -24.97 13.15
C ALA A 273 -33.50 -26.46 13.18
N ALA A 274 -32.53 -27.37 13.13
CA ALA A 274 -32.79 -28.82 13.26
C ALA A 274 -33.42 -29.17 14.61
N LEU A 275 -32.93 -28.60 15.70
CA LEU A 275 -33.48 -28.76 17.05
C LEU A 275 -34.93 -28.28 17.09
N VAL A 276 -35.20 -27.08 16.54
CA VAL A 276 -36.54 -26.48 16.47
C VAL A 276 -37.49 -27.40 15.66
N PHE A 277 -37.03 -27.90 14.53
CA PHE A 277 -37.80 -28.83 13.70
C PHE A 277 -38.22 -30.09 14.51
N VAL A 278 -37.22 -30.72 15.13
CA VAL A 278 -37.47 -31.93 15.94
C VAL A 278 -38.43 -31.64 17.10
N LEU A 279 -38.27 -30.52 17.80
CA LEU A 279 -39.16 -30.11 18.91
C LEU A 279 -40.59 -29.84 18.43
N GLN A 280 -40.77 -29.19 17.28
CA GLN A 280 -42.07 -28.92 16.70
C GLN A 280 -42.79 -30.20 16.28
N VAL A 281 -42.08 -31.09 15.56
CA VAL A 281 -42.60 -32.41 15.15
C VAL A 281 -42.96 -33.23 16.38
N ALA A 282 -42.10 -33.31 17.40
CA ALA A 282 -42.40 -33.99 18.65
C ALA A 282 -43.64 -33.46 19.33
N ARG A 283 -43.83 -32.12 19.35
CA ARG A 283 -45.03 -31.47 19.91
C ARG A 283 -46.32 -31.85 19.12
N PHE A 284 -46.22 -31.83 17.76
CA PHE A 284 -47.39 -32.23 16.94
C PHE A 284 -47.75 -33.72 17.11
N VAL A 285 -46.76 -34.57 17.23
CA VAL A 285 -46.98 -36.02 17.51
C VAL A 285 -47.59 -36.21 18.91
N ALA A 286 -47.06 -35.52 19.94
CA ALA A 286 -47.59 -35.60 21.30
C ALA A 286 -49.00 -35.05 21.44
N ALA A 287 -49.39 -34.01 20.65
CA ALA A 287 -50.71 -33.44 20.60
C ALA A 287 -51.71 -34.23 19.72
N GLY A 288 -51.24 -35.24 19.00
CA GLY A 288 -52.07 -36.01 18.07
C GLY A 288 -52.46 -35.25 16.79
N THR A 289 -51.81 -34.14 16.50
CA THR A 289 -52.09 -33.21 15.37
C THR A 289 -51.08 -33.36 14.24
N ALA A 290 -50.23 -34.38 14.29
CA ALA A 290 -49.23 -34.61 13.25
C ALA A 290 -49.91 -34.94 11.92
N SER A 291 -49.72 -34.10 10.93
CA SER A 291 -50.19 -34.29 9.55
C SER A 291 -49.08 -33.87 8.60
N PHE A 292 -49.21 -34.20 7.31
CA PHE A 292 -48.27 -33.74 6.30
C PHE A 292 -48.15 -32.20 6.28
N ASP A 293 -49.28 -31.49 6.47
CA ASP A 293 -49.29 -30.03 6.49
C ASP A 293 -48.56 -29.47 7.69
N THR A 294 -48.75 -29.98 8.91
CA THR A 294 -48.09 -29.48 10.12
C THR A 294 -46.58 -29.78 10.12
N ILE A 295 -46.17 -30.93 9.59
CA ILE A 295 -44.75 -31.29 9.45
C ILE A 295 -44.09 -30.42 8.39
N SER A 296 -44.78 -30.16 7.26
CA SER A 296 -44.28 -29.24 6.22
C SER A 296 -44.14 -27.81 6.73
N GLU A 297 -45.09 -27.32 7.53
CA GLU A 297 -45.01 -26.01 8.16
C GLU A 297 -43.83 -25.88 9.15
N ALA A 298 -43.61 -26.94 9.96
CA ALA A 298 -42.43 -27.00 10.84
C ALA A 298 -41.12 -26.95 10.05
N PHE A 299 -41.09 -27.66 8.90
CA PHE A 299 -39.92 -27.65 8.02
C PHE A 299 -39.65 -26.29 7.39
N ILE A 300 -40.68 -25.63 6.84
CA ILE A 300 -40.58 -24.25 6.28
C ILE A 300 -40.13 -23.28 7.35
N THR A 301 -40.68 -23.39 8.58
CA THR A 301 -40.25 -22.53 9.70
C THR A 301 -38.80 -22.75 10.09
N SER A 302 -38.31 -23.96 10.06
CA SER A 302 -36.91 -24.28 10.36
C SER A 302 -35.95 -23.75 9.28
N ILE A 303 -36.34 -23.79 8.02
CA ILE A 303 -35.58 -23.16 6.92
C ILE A 303 -35.57 -21.63 7.10
N THR A 304 -36.72 -21.06 7.43
CA THR A 304 -36.83 -19.62 7.71
C THR A 304 -35.84 -19.18 8.79
N LEU A 305 -35.63 -20.03 9.81
CA LEU A 305 -34.65 -19.78 10.87
C LEU A 305 -33.19 -19.82 10.37
N ILE A 306 -32.86 -20.75 9.46
CA ILE A 306 -31.54 -20.79 8.84
C ILE A 306 -31.29 -19.51 8.03
N VAL A 307 -32.25 -19.10 7.20
CA VAL A 307 -32.18 -17.84 6.42
C VAL A 307 -31.99 -16.63 7.34
N ALA A 308 -32.71 -16.58 8.48
CA ALA A 308 -32.58 -15.50 9.45
C ALA A 308 -31.19 -15.44 10.11
N ALA A 309 -30.54 -16.59 10.30
CA ALA A 309 -29.26 -16.68 11.01
C ALA A 309 -28.08 -16.26 10.15
N VAL A 310 -28.17 -16.45 8.84
CA VAL A 310 -27.01 -16.35 7.95
C VAL A 310 -26.83 -14.97 7.36
N PRO A 311 -25.63 -14.34 7.53
CA PRO A 311 -25.33 -13.04 6.93
C PRO A 311 -24.98 -13.22 5.45
N GLU A 312 -25.95 -13.23 4.57
CA GLU A 312 -25.75 -13.25 3.13
C GLU A 312 -25.00 -11.98 2.67
N GLY A 313 -24.12 -12.11 1.71
CA GLY A 313 -23.42 -10.96 1.13
C GLY A 313 -22.24 -10.39 1.93
N LEU A 314 -21.92 -10.89 3.15
CA LEU A 314 -20.81 -10.40 3.95
C LEU A 314 -19.47 -10.35 3.19
N PRO A 315 -19.01 -11.41 2.48
CA PRO A 315 -17.76 -11.39 1.73
C PRO A 315 -17.81 -10.41 0.54
N THR A 316 -18.95 -10.33 -0.15
CA THR A 316 -19.15 -9.47 -1.32
C THR A 316 -19.12 -7.99 -0.94
N ILE A 317 -19.75 -7.61 0.16
CA ILE A 317 -19.74 -6.24 0.68
C ILE A 317 -18.33 -5.83 1.07
N VAL A 318 -17.54 -6.71 1.71
CA VAL A 318 -16.13 -6.46 2.05
C VAL A 318 -15.31 -6.21 0.79
N ALA A 319 -15.43 -7.07 -0.22
CA ALA A 319 -14.70 -6.91 -1.47
C ALA A 319 -15.05 -5.58 -2.17
N ALA A 320 -16.34 -5.22 -2.22
CA ALA A 320 -16.80 -3.95 -2.79
C ALA A 320 -16.26 -2.74 -2.00
N CYS A 321 -16.30 -2.80 -0.67
CA CYS A 321 -15.75 -1.74 0.19
C CYS A 321 -14.24 -1.58 0.01
N LEU A 322 -13.48 -2.69 -0.05
CA LEU A 322 -12.03 -2.66 -0.31
C LEU A 322 -11.74 -2.02 -1.67
N ALA A 323 -12.42 -2.45 -2.73
CA ALA A 323 -12.21 -1.88 -4.07
C ALA A 323 -12.43 -0.37 -4.11
N VAL A 324 -13.52 0.15 -3.51
CA VAL A 324 -13.78 1.59 -3.45
C VAL A 324 -12.71 2.33 -2.64
N ASN A 325 -12.24 1.75 -1.54
CA ASN A 325 -11.21 2.38 -0.72
C ASN A 325 -9.83 2.36 -1.39
N ILE A 326 -9.47 1.30 -2.13
CA ILE A 326 -8.24 1.23 -2.93
C ILE A 326 -8.22 2.36 -3.97
N ILE A 327 -9.32 2.58 -4.71
CA ILE A 327 -9.44 3.69 -5.65
C ILE A 327 -9.22 5.05 -4.96
N LYS A 328 -9.76 5.23 -3.76
CA LYS A 328 -9.58 6.47 -3.00
C LYS A 328 -8.13 6.64 -2.53
N MET A 329 -7.46 5.57 -2.09
CA MET A 329 -6.06 5.59 -1.69
C MET A 329 -5.15 5.93 -2.88
N SER A 330 -5.39 5.35 -4.05
CA SER A 330 -4.65 5.64 -5.28
C SER A 330 -4.77 7.13 -5.68
N LYS A 331 -5.97 7.71 -5.57
CA LYS A 331 -6.18 9.17 -5.79
C LYS A 331 -5.47 10.07 -4.77
N GLN A 332 -4.95 9.50 -3.69
CA GLN A 332 -4.17 10.19 -2.66
C GLN A 332 -2.69 9.76 -2.69
N ASN A 333 -2.20 9.39 -3.87
CA ASN A 333 -0.82 8.99 -4.15
C ASN A 333 -0.35 7.70 -3.47
N ALA A 334 -1.26 6.89 -2.92
CA ALA A 334 -0.94 5.57 -2.38
C ALA A 334 -1.53 4.49 -3.29
N LEU A 335 -0.76 4.00 -4.25
CA LEU A 335 -1.17 2.98 -5.20
C LEU A 335 -1.06 1.59 -4.56
N VAL A 336 -2.20 0.99 -4.26
CA VAL A 336 -2.28 -0.34 -3.63
C VAL A 336 -2.25 -1.41 -4.71
N LYS A 337 -1.20 -2.23 -4.73
CA LYS A 337 -1.03 -3.36 -5.66
C LYS A 337 -1.72 -4.63 -5.16
N LYS A 338 -1.71 -4.86 -3.83
CA LYS A 338 -2.34 -6.04 -3.23
C LYS A 338 -3.47 -5.63 -2.29
N MET A 339 -4.65 -6.21 -2.47
CA MET A 339 -5.86 -5.90 -1.69
C MET A 339 -5.65 -6.11 -0.18
N VAL A 340 -4.86 -7.11 0.20
CA VAL A 340 -4.52 -7.43 1.60
C VAL A 340 -3.83 -6.25 2.30
N ALA A 341 -2.97 -5.52 1.61
CA ALA A 341 -2.23 -4.40 2.17
C ALA A 341 -3.13 -3.24 2.61
N CYS A 342 -4.24 -3.03 1.91
CA CYS A 342 -5.22 -1.98 2.25
C CYS A 342 -5.82 -2.16 3.67
N GLU A 343 -5.95 -3.40 4.11
CA GLU A 343 -6.41 -3.76 5.45
C GLU A 343 -5.25 -3.73 6.45
N THR A 344 -4.14 -4.40 6.10
CA THR A 344 -3.02 -4.65 7.01
C THR A 344 -2.31 -3.35 7.40
N ILE A 345 -2.26 -2.36 6.50
CA ILE A 345 -1.62 -1.06 6.76
C ILE A 345 -2.23 -0.33 7.97
N GLY A 346 -3.51 -0.51 8.23
CA GLY A 346 -4.19 0.06 9.40
C GLY A 346 -3.77 -0.55 10.74
N CYS A 347 -3.19 -1.75 10.73
CA CYS A 347 -2.76 -2.49 11.91
C CYS A 347 -1.25 -2.33 12.20
N ILE A 348 -0.51 -1.60 11.35
CA ILE A 348 0.93 -1.40 11.51
C ILE A 348 1.23 -0.75 12.85
N ASN A 349 2.18 -1.34 13.57
CA ASN A 349 2.73 -0.80 14.81
C ASN A 349 4.24 -0.55 14.74
N VAL A 350 4.95 -1.05 13.71
CA VAL A 350 6.36 -0.77 13.44
C VAL A 350 6.52 -0.43 11.96
N ILE A 351 7.25 0.66 11.66
CA ILE A 351 7.70 1.01 10.33
C ILE A 351 9.23 0.92 10.32
N CYS A 352 9.79 0.06 9.48
CA CYS A 352 11.21 0.00 9.18
C CYS A 352 11.45 0.80 7.90
N SER A 353 12.13 1.93 8.01
CA SER A 353 12.37 2.84 6.89
C SER A 353 13.86 2.87 6.53
N ASP A 354 14.17 2.82 5.23
CA ASP A 354 15.48 3.28 4.79
C ASP A 354 15.61 4.79 5.03
N LYS A 355 16.83 5.28 5.14
CA LYS A 355 17.11 6.70 5.26
C LYS A 355 17.06 7.39 3.90
N THR A 356 17.90 6.90 2.97
CA THR A 356 18.15 7.54 1.68
C THR A 356 16.93 7.37 0.77
N GLY A 357 16.53 8.44 0.07
CA GLY A 357 15.38 8.42 -0.83
C GLY A 357 14.01 8.34 -0.16
N THR A 358 13.95 7.86 1.08
CA THR A 358 12.70 7.72 1.86
C THR A 358 12.53 8.83 2.89
N LEU A 359 13.44 8.95 3.86
CA LEU A 359 13.42 10.02 4.87
C LEU A 359 14.13 11.28 4.39
N THR A 360 15.11 11.12 3.49
CA THR A 360 15.86 12.20 2.86
C THR A 360 15.47 12.33 1.39
N GLN A 361 15.90 13.42 0.77
CA GLN A 361 15.57 13.73 -0.63
C GLN A 361 16.36 12.90 -1.65
N ASN A 362 17.35 12.11 -1.22
CA ASN A 362 18.37 11.45 -2.07
C ASN A 362 19.06 12.45 -3.00
N ARG A 363 19.32 13.64 -2.49
CA ARG A 363 19.81 14.76 -3.27
C ARG A 363 20.84 15.53 -2.50
N MET A 364 22.10 15.32 -2.87
CA MET A 364 23.20 16.04 -2.27
C MET A 364 23.02 17.55 -2.46
N THR A 365 23.14 18.30 -1.39
CA THR A 365 22.97 19.75 -1.36
C THR A 365 24.09 20.40 -0.58
N VAL A 366 24.75 21.42 -1.17
CA VAL A 366 25.70 22.27 -0.45
C VAL A 366 24.91 23.17 0.49
N ILE A 367 25.16 23.07 1.80
CA ILE A 367 24.49 23.89 2.80
C ILE A 367 25.31 25.13 3.18
N GLU A 368 26.62 24.97 3.30
CA GLU A 368 27.58 26.06 3.61
C GLU A 368 28.92 25.80 2.93
N ALA A 369 29.63 26.89 2.63
CA ALA A 369 30.99 26.90 2.14
C ALA A 369 31.88 27.69 3.11
N TYR A 370 33.03 27.14 3.44
CA TYR A 370 34.09 27.87 4.15
C TYR A 370 35.01 28.51 3.14
N ASN A 371 35.07 29.85 3.15
CA ASN A 371 35.95 30.63 2.30
C ASN A 371 37.30 30.84 3.03
N ALA A 372 38.35 30.12 2.62
CA ALA A 372 39.64 30.15 3.32
C ALA A 372 40.30 31.55 3.30
N PRO A 373 40.34 32.30 2.17
CA PRO A 373 40.88 33.65 2.15
C PRO A 373 40.12 34.62 3.08
N GLY A 374 38.81 34.51 3.14
CA GLY A 374 37.93 35.35 3.98
C GLY A 374 37.75 34.86 5.41
N ARG A 375 38.17 33.60 5.71
CA ARG A 375 37.97 32.90 7.00
C ARG A 375 36.50 32.95 7.47
N ALA A 376 35.59 32.85 6.55
CA ALA A 376 34.15 32.97 6.80
C ALA A 376 33.36 31.80 6.24
N LEU A 377 32.27 31.44 6.92
CA LEU A 377 31.23 30.57 6.41
C LEU A 377 30.25 31.39 5.56
N GLU A 378 29.96 30.91 4.38
CA GLU A 378 29.09 31.53 3.39
C GLU A 378 28.00 30.53 2.94
N LYS A 379 26.76 31.01 2.80
CA LYS A 379 25.70 30.23 2.15
C LYS A 379 25.93 30.16 0.64
N PRO A 380 25.41 29.18 -0.09
CA PRO A 380 25.63 29.01 -1.53
C PRO A 380 25.41 30.28 -2.34
N GLU A 381 24.39 31.07 -2.02
CA GLU A 381 24.05 32.34 -2.68
C GLU A 381 25.05 33.47 -2.39
N GLN A 382 25.87 33.31 -1.35
CA GLN A 382 26.80 34.31 -0.84
C GLN A 382 28.26 34.02 -1.22
N ILE A 383 28.54 32.86 -1.81
CA ILE A 383 29.93 32.49 -2.18
C ILE A 383 30.49 33.51 -3.16
N ARG A 384 31.61 34.11 -2.78
CA ARG A 384 32.33 35.15 -3.57
C ARG A 384 33.70 34.67 -4.05
N ASN A 385 34.25 33.61 -3.48
CA ASN A 385 35.55 33.08 -3.88
C ASN A 385 35.49 32.51 -5.32
N ARG A 386 36.11 33.26 -6.24
CA ARG A 386 36.08 32.95 -7.67
C ARG A 386 36.75 31.61 -7.95
N MET A 387 37.89 31.30 -7.33
CA MET A 387 38.63 30.06 -7.59
C MET A 387 37.83 28.83 -7.10
N LEU A 388 37.15 28.97 -5.96
CA LEU A 388 36.26 27.93 -5.46
C LEU A 388 35.09 27.65 -6.43
N LEU A 389 34.44 28.72 -6.94
CA LEU A 389 33.34 28.62 -7.90
C LEU A 389 33.81 28.07 -9.26
N GLU A 390 34.95 28.45 -9.74
CA GLU A 390 35.53 27.92 -10.98
C GLU A 390 35.88 26.42 -10.83
N ASN A 391 36.44 25.99 -9.70
CA ASN A 391 36.70 24.61 -9.38
C ASN A 391 35.38 23.79 -9.39
N PHE A 392 34.26 24.33 -8.85
CA PHE A 392 32.96 23.64 -8.97
C PHE A 392 32.55 23.41 -10.41
N CYS A 393 32.79 24.37 -11.30
CA CYS A 393 32.31 24.30 -12.67
C CYS A 393 33.17 23.40 -13.57
N VAL A 394 34.51 23.51 -13.48
CA VAL A 394 35.40 22.88 -14.46
C VAL A 394 36.00 21.55 -14.00
N ASN A 395 36.12 21.34 -12.69
CA ASN A 395 36.67 20.13 -12.12
C ASN A 395 35.57 19.10 -11.81
N GLY A 396 34.92 18.59 -12.84
CA GLY A 396 33.85 17.59 -12.74
C GLY A 396 33.31 17.18 -14.10
N THR A 397 32.65 16.00 -14.10
CA THR A 397 32.02 15.40 -15.28
C THR A 397 30.49 15.45 -15.25
N ALA A 398 29.90 15.80 -14.12
CA ALA A 398 28.44 15.87 -13.93
C ALA A 398 27.80 17.03 -14.71
N ASP A 399 26.54 16.92 -15.01
CA ASP A 399 25.71 17.94 -15.62
C ASP A 399 24.42 18.15 -14.83
N VAL A 400 23.78 19.31 -14.99
CA VAL A 400 22.52 19.67 -14.29
C VAL A 400 21.58 20.37 -15.25
N THR A 401 20.41 19.82 -15.46
CA THR A 401 19.34 20.50 -16.20
C THR A 401 18.50 21.34 -15.24
N PHE A 402 18.51 22.65 -15.41
CA PHE A 402 17.69 23.56 -14.62
C PHE A 402 16.32 23.72 -15.27
N PRO A 403 15.22 23.71 -14.50
CA PRO A 403 13.88 23.94 -15.03
C PRO A 403 13.78 25.31 -15.69
N GLY A 404 12.98 25.41 -16.78
CA GLY A 404 12.78 26.65 -17.51
C GLY A 404 12.03 27.72 -16.70
N ALA A 405 11.99 28.94 -17.21
CA ALA A 405 11.38 30.10 -16.56
C ALA A 405 9.83 30.14 -16.69
N THR A 406 9.17 29.07 -17.11
CA THR A 406 7.70 29.03 -17.27
C THR A 406 7.01 28.84 -15.91
N GLU A 407 5.80 29.45 -15.74
CA GLU A 407 5.02 29.33 -14.48
C GLU A 407 4.71 27.88 -14.09
N ALA A 408 4.60 26.97 -15.08
CA ALA A 408 4.38 25.54 -14.86
C ALA A 408 5.61 24.83 -14.26
N GLU A 409 6.82 25.39 -14.42
CA GLU A 409 8.10 24.84 -13.93
C GLU A 409 8.64 25.62 -12.72
N ALA A 410 7.92 26.65 -12.27
CA ALA A 410 8.26 27.43 -11.07
C ALA A 410 8.08 26.56 -9.81
N GLY A 411 9.16 25.89 -9.41
CA GLY A 411 9.18 24.94 -8.29
C GLY A 411 9.67 23.55 -8.68
N ALA A 412 9.88 23.28 -9.96
CA ALA A 412 10.51 22.03 -10.41
C ALA A 412 11.99 22.03 -9.96
N MET A 413 12.44 20.85 -9.49
CA MET A 413 13.82 20.72 -9.03
C MET A 413 14.77 20.49 -10.20
N PRO A 414 16.02 20.97 -10.16
CA PRO A 414 17.02 20.70 -11.17
C PRO A 414 17.26 19.18 -11.31
N GLU A 415 17.39 18.67 -12.52
CA GLU A 415 17.69 17.27 -12.81
C GLU A 415 19.20 17.03 -12.77
N PHE A 416 19.64 15.98 -12.06
CA PHE A 416 21.03 15.63 -11.88
C PHE A 416 21.46 14.57 -12.91
N ILE A 417 22.56 14.82 -13.61
CA ILE A 417 23.16 13.89 -14.56
C ILE A 417 24.60 13.62 -14.12
N GLY A 418 24.89 12.40 -13.70
CA GLY A 418 26.20 12.00 -13.21
C GLY A 418 26.34 12.00 -11.69
N ASN A 419 27.52 12.28 -11.17
CA ASN A 419 27.80 12.19 -9.73
C ASN A 419 27.01 13.21 -8.88
N PRO A 420 26.17 12.77 -7.92
CA PRO A 420 25.31 13.68 -7.14
C PRO A 420 26.10 14.75 -6.35
N THR A 421 27.31 14.43 -5.89
CA THR A 421 28.16 15.41 -5.18
C THR A 421 28.62 16.51 -6.12
N GLU A 422 28.99 16.18 -7.35
CA GLU A 422 29.37 17.15 -8.37
C GLU A 422 28.17 18.00 -8.81
N CYS A 423 27.00 17.39 -8.99
CA CYS A 423 25.76 18.10 -9.29
C CYS A 423 25.42 19.13 -8.19
N ALA A 424 25.61 18.77 -6.92
CA ALA A 424 25.43 19.71 -5.81
C ALA A 424 26.33 20.95 -5.90
N LEU A 425 27.58 20.77 -6.35
CA LEU A 425 28.51 21.88 -6.58
C LEU A 425 28.03 22.79 -7.73
N LEU A 426 27.56 22.20 -8.83
CA LEU A 426 27.01 22.96 -9.97
C LEU A 426 25.75 23.76 -9.57
N VAL A 427 24.88 23.19 -8.73
CA VAL A 427 23.71 23.88 -8.18
C VAL A 427 24.16 25.03 -7.27
N ALA A 428 25.20 24.83 -6.45
CA ALA A 428 25.75 25.89 -5.61
C ALA A 428 26.36 27.05 -6.44
N ALA A 429 27.05 26.71 -7.54
CA ALA A 429 27.57 27.70 -8.49
C ALA A 429 26.43 28.49 -9.15
N HIS A 430 25.36 27.83 -9.57
CA HIS A 430 24.17 28.48 -10.14
C HIS A 430 23.51 29.44 -9.10
N LYS A 431 23.35 29.01 -7.86
CA LYS A 431 22.85 29.87 -6.77
C LYS A 431 23.73 31.08 -6.52
N ALA A 432 25.06 30.92 -6.67
CA ALA A 432 26.01 32.02 -6.64
C ALA A 432 25.98 32.89 -7.93
N ARG A 433 25.03 32.66 -8.83
CA ARG A 433 24.83 33.33 -10.13
C ARG A 433 25.98 33.11 -11.12
N LEU A 434 26.63 31.95 -11.08
CA LEU A 434 27.63 31.52 -12.06
C LEU A 434 27.06 30.41 -12.92
N ASP A 435 27.00 30.64 -14.24
CA ASP A 435 26.63 29.61 -15.20
C ASP A 435 27.83 28.71 -15.53
N TYR A 436 27.79 27.45 -15.08
CA TYR A 436 28.90 26.49 -15.27
C TYR A 436 29.08 26.11 -16.74
N ARG A 437 28.03 26.14 -17.57
CA ARG A 437 28.12 25.78 -19.00
C ARG A 437 28.99 26.78 -19.75
N ILE A 438 28.74 28.06 -19.54
CA ILE A 438 29.56 29.15 -20.10
C ILE A 438 31.03 29.04 -19.64
N ARG A 439 31.25 28.60 -18.39
CA ARG A 439 32.61 28.39 -17.88
C ARG A 439 33.30 27.20 -18.53
N ARG A 440 32.62 26.07 -18.68
CA ARG A 440 33.15 24.89 -19.37
C ARG A 440 33.46 25.14 -20.85
N GLU A 441 32.58 25.87 -21.57
CA GLU A 441 32.80 26.25 -22.96
C GLU A 441 34.05 27.13 -23.14
N ARG A 442 34.38 27.97 -22.16
CA ARG A 442 35.55 28.84 -22.21
C ARG A 442 36.84 28.20 -21.70
N ALA A 443 36.71 27.12 -20.96
CA ALA A 443 37.84 26.43 -20.36
C ALA A 443 38.47 25.44 -21.33
N THR A 444 39.74 25.56 -21.64
CA THR A 444 40.45 24.53 -22.39
C THR A 444 41.06 23.55 -21.42
N VAL A 445 40.37 22.41 -21.21
CA VAL A 445 40.85 21.31 -20.35
C VAL A 445 42.00 20.58 -21.06
N LEU A 446 43.17 20.54 -20.44
CA LEU A 446 44.35 19.87 -20.95
C LEU A 446 44.42 18.41 -20.47
N HIS A 447 44.10 18.18 -19.19
CA HIS A 447 44.08 16.82 -18.61
C HIS A 447 43.19 16.78 -17.38
N THR A 448 42.59 15.60 -17.12
CA THR A 448 41.80 15.33 -15.90
C THR A 448 42.25 14.01 -15.28
N TYR A 449 42.66 14.04 -14.02
CA TYR A 449 42.87 12.89 -13.18
C TYR A 449 41.57 12.58 -12.46
N PRO A 450 40.86 11.50 -12.79
CA PRO A 450 39.58 11.18 -12.18
C PRO A 450 39.73 10.87 -10.69
N PHE A 451 38.63 10.95 -9.97
CA PHE A 451 38.58 10.58 -8.55
C PHE A 451 38.91 9.09 -8.38
N SER A 452 39.77 8.77 -7.43
CA SER A 452 40.01 7.40 -6.99
C SER A 452 39.94 7.31 -5.46
N SER A 453 39.56 6.13 -4.97
CA SER A 453 39.52 5.86 -3.51
C SER A 453 40.93 5.85 -2.88
N GLU A 454 41.95 5.59 -3.68
CA GLU A 454 43.36 5.60 -3.26
C GLU A 454 43.90 7.01 -3.07
N THR A 455 43.69 7.87 -4.06
CA THR A 455 44.18 9.27 -4.01
C THR A 455 43.25 10.19 -3.24
N LYS A 456 42.00 9.85 -3.09
CA LYS A 456 40.92 10.63 -2.44
C LYS A 456 40.75 12.04 -3.00
N SER A 457 41.12 12.25 -4.25
CA SER A 457 41.08 13.54 -4.95
C SER A 457 40.86 13.38 -6.44
N MET A 458 40.29 14.43 -7.04
CA MET A 458 40.18 14.64 -8.49
C MET A 458 40.86 15.93 -8.84
N THR A 459 41.61 15.95 -9.96
CA THR A 459 42.36 17.13 -10.36
C THR A 459 42.19 17.37 -11.85
N THR A 460 41.93 18.63 -12.22
CA THR A 460 41.76 19.05 -13.62
C THR A 460 42.73 20.18 -13.95
N VAL A 461 43.47 20.03 -15.05
CA VAL A 461 44.42 21.04 -15.55
C VAL A 461 43.75 21.80 -16.69
N VAL A 462 43.69 23.12 -16.56
CA VAL A 462 42.96 24.00 -17.49
C VAL A 462 43.92 25.09 -18.01
N ARG A 463 43.90 25.36 -19.32
CA ARG A 463 44.63 26.52 -19.94
C ARG A 463 43.87 27.78 -19.58
N ASP A 464 44.54 28.75 -18.97
CA ASP A 464 43.94 30.02 -18.55
C ASP A 464 44.87 31.22 -18.88
N GLY A 465 44.53 31.92 -19.93
CA GLY A 465 45.21 33.12 -20.35
C GLY A 465 46.72 32.93 -20.63
N ASP A 466 47.57 33.36 -19.70
CA ASP A 466 49.03 33.36 -19.77
C ASP A 466 49.70 32.18 -19.01
N GLY A 467 48.94 31.11 -18.78
CA GLY A 467 49.46 29.91 -18.09
C GLY A 467 48.47 28.79 -18.00
N ILE A 468 48.65 27.95 -16.99
CA ILE A 468 47.71 26.87 -16.63
C ILE A 468 47.23 27.01 -15.20
N THR A 469 45.99 26.67 -14.94
CA THR A 469 45.42 26.54 -13.59
C THR A 469 45.11 25.07 -13.31
N VAL A 470 45.69 24.55 -12.23
CA VAL A 470 45.46 23.20 -11.73
C VAL A 470 44.40 23.32 -10.61
N PHE A 471 43.23 22.74 -10.81
CA PHE A 471 42.15 22.65 -9.83
C PHE A 471 42.12 21.27 -9.22
N ALA A 472 42.14 21.20 -7.87
CA ALA A 472 41.99 19.96 -7.13
C ALA A 472 40.78 20.03 -6.17
N LYS A 473 40.04 18.91 -6.05
CA LYS A 473 39.01 18.69 -5.05
C LYS A 473 39.14 17.32 -4.43
N GLY A 474 38.82 17.17 -3.17
CA GLY A 474 38.95 15.87 -2.49
C GLY A 474 38.61 15.92 -1.00
N SER A 475 39.07 14.90 -0.25
CA SER A 475 38.94 14.96 1.20
C SER A 475 39.65 16.21 1.75
N PRO A 476 39.07 16.91 2.75
CA PRO A 476 39.66 18.14 3.25
C PRO A 476 41.08 17.96 3.77
N GLU A 477 41.34 16.81 4.42
CA GLU A 477 42.66 16.44 4.94
C GLU A 477 43.70 16.36 3.80
N LYS A 478 43.35 15.67 2.71
CA LYS A 478 44.20 15.55 1.53
C LYS A 478 44.46 16.89 0.87
N MET A 479 43.44 17.76 0.77
CA MET A 479 43.59 19.08 0.19
C MET A 479 44.51 19.96 1.06
N LEU A 480 44.38 19.90 2.39
CA LEU A 480 45.29 20.62 3.32
C LEU A 480 46.73 20.12 3.24
N ASP A 481 46.96 18.82 2.98
CA ASP A 481 48.32 18.25 2.80
C ASP A 481 48.97 18.70 1.52
N LEU A 482 48.22 19.02 0.46
CA LEU A 482 48.73 19.55 -0.81
C LEU A 482 49.04 21.05 -0.74
N CYS A 483 48.53 21.74 0.30
CA CYS A 483 48.62 23.19 0.41
C CYS A 483 49.68 23.67 1.44
N ALA A 484 50.30 24.79 1.15
CA ALA A 484 51.23 25.45 2.10
C ALA A 484 50.45 26.31 3.12
N VAL A 485 49.84 25.64 4.11
CA VAL A 485 49.07 26.33 5.17
C VAL A 485 49.83 26.26 6.50
N ASP A 486 49.95 27.39 7.23
CA ASP A 486 50.60 27.40 8.53
C ASP A 486 49.81 26.60 9.57
N ALA A 487 50.52 26.07 10.57
CA ALA A 487 49.96 25.17 11.56
C ALA A 487 48.75 25.75 12.35
N LYS A 488 48.74 27.08 12.59
CA LYS A 488 47.66 27.73 13.32
C LYS A 488 46.40 27.80 12.47
N THR A 489 46.51 28.24 11.23
CA THR A 489 45.43 28.31 10.26
C THR A 489 44.90 26.93 9.95
N ARG A 490 45.76 25.93 9.78
CA ARG A 490 45.37 24.54 9.61
C ARG A 490 44.50 24.05 10.76
N GLY A 491 44.92 24.27 12.01
CA GLY A 491 44.15 23.83 13.17
C GLY A 491 42.81 24.58 13.36
N GLU A 492 42.69 25.80 12.81
CA GLU A 492 41.43 26.54 12.75
C GLU A 492 40.47 25.86 11.74
N ILE A 493 40.95 25.59 10.54
CA ILE A 493 40.20 24.93 9.46
C ILE A 493 39.76 23.53 9.90
N GLU A 494 40.66 22.71 10.47
CA GLU A 494 40.36 21.36 10.94
C GLU A 494 39.25 21.35 12.01
N ARG A 495 39.20 22.34 12.89
CA ARG A 495 38.13 22.48 13.87
C ARG A 495 36.78 22.84 13.24
N GLU A 496 36.76 23.66 12.20
CA GLU A 496 35.52 23.94 11.45
C GLU A 496 35.07 22.72 10.68
N ILE A 497 35.97 22.00 10.01
CA ILE A 497 35.66 20.71 9.33
C ILE A 497 35.04 19.72 10.32
N ALA A 498 35.66 19.56 11.51
CA ALA A 498 35.17 18.64 12.53
C ALA A 498 33.74 18.96 13.02
N LYS A 499 33.36 20.24 13.08
CA LYS A 499 31.98 20.64 13.41
C LYS A 499 30.97 20.11 12.39
N PHE A 500 31.24 20.27 11.08
CA PHE A 500 30.34 19.78 10.03
C PHE A 500 30.34 18.27 9.93
N GLN A 501 31.48 17.62 10.13
CA GLN A 501 31.56 16.16 10.18
C GLN A 501 30.75 15.61 11.37
N ALA A 502 30.76 16.28 12.53
CA ALA A 502 29.95 15.92 13.69
C ALA A 502 28.44 16.09 13.42
N GLN A 503 28.06 17.00 12.51
CA GLN A 503 26.70 17.19 12.03
C GLN A 503 26.35 16.27 10.85
N SER A 504 27.19 15.27 10.59
CA SER A 504 27.01 14.27 9.51
C SER A 504 27.04 14.86 8.10
N CYS A 505 27.63 16.03 7.91
CA CYS A 505 27.88 16.59 6.60
C CYS A 505 29.06 15.88 5.93
N ARG A 506 28.96 15.61 4.64
CA ARG A 506 30.12 15.30 3.82
C ARG A 506 30.88 16.59 3.55
N VAL A 507 32.13 16.65 3.96
CA VAL A 507 32.98 17.81 3.70
C VAL A 507 33.89 17.54 2.54
N LEU A 508 33.94 18.46 1.58
CA LEU A 508 34.80 18.37 0.40
C LEU A 508 35.69 19.61 0.36
N GLY A 509 37.00 19.43 0.33
CA GLY A 509 38.02 20.50 0.25
C GLY A 509 38.38 20.83 -1.19
N PHE A 510 38.86 22.05 -1.41
CA PHE A 510 39.22 22.60 -2.72
C PHE A 510 40.52 23.36 -2.63
N ALA A 511 41.35 23.19 -3.66
CA ALA A 511 42.59 23.87 -3.81
C ALA A 511 42.87 24.18 -5.28
N HIS A 512 43.67 25.20 -5.54
CA HIS A 512 44.15 25.50 -6.87
C HIS A 512 45.66 25.90 -6.85
N ARG A 513 46.27 25.83 -8.04
CA ARG A 513 47.61 26.39 -8.31
C ARG A 513 47.62 26.96 -9.70
N HIS A 514 48.07 28.21 -9.83
CA HIS A 514 48.34 28.84 -11.12
C HIS A 514 49.84 28.77 -11.44
N ILE A 515 50.18 28.32 -12.64
CA ILE A 515 51.53 28.24 -13.16
C ILE A 515 51.57 29.09 -14.42
N SER A 516 52.28 30.22 -14.34
CA SER A 516 52.41 31.16 -15.45
C SER A 516 53.41 30.65 -16.49
N ASP A 517 53.13 30.88 -17.77
CA ASP A 517 54.05 30.59 -18.88
C ASP A 517 55.42 31.36 -18.75
N LYS A 518 55.48 32.36 -17.86
CA LYS A 518 56.73 33.10 -17.55
C LYS A 518 57.59 32.37 -16.53
N ASP A 519 56.95 31.57 -15.65
CA ASP A 519 57.63 30.88 -14.55
C ASP A 519 58.06 29.43 -14.93
N ALA A 520 57.37 28.86 -15.91
CA ALA A 520 57.67 27.52 -16.42
C ALA A 520 57.25 27.41 -17.89
N ASP A 521 57.98 26.57 -18.69
CA ASP A 521 57.50 26.19 -20.02
C ASP A 521 56.33 25.21 -19.87
N THR A 522 55.13 25.76 -19.77
CA THR A 522 53.89 24.99 -19.55
C THR A 522 53.58 24.04 -20.74
N ALA A 523 54.10 24.33 -21.93
CA ALA A 523 53.94 23.45 -23.10
C ALA A 523 54.78 22.18 -23.04
N ALA A 524 55.88 22.22 -22.26
CA ALA A 524 56.77 21.07 -22.08
C ALA A 524 56.38 20.17 -20.90
N LEU A 525 55.36 20.51 -20.10
CA LEU A 525 54.91 19.69 -18.98
C LEU A 525 54.19 18.46 -19.47
N ASP A 526 54.53 17.30 -18.91
CA ASP A 526 53.76 16.09 -19.11
C ASP A 526 52.56 16.01 -18.17
N TYR A 527 51.43 16.54 -18.64
CA TYR A 527 50.16 16.58 -17.88
C TYR A 527 49.59 15.21 -17.53
N ALA A 528 50.06 14.11 -18.15
CA ALA A 528 49.57 12.78 -17.86
C ALA A 528 50.45 12.02 -16.85
N ALA A 529 51.74 12.32 -16.77
CA ALA A 529 52.69 11.57 -15.94
C ALA A 529 53.02 12.26 -14.60
N ASP A 530 53.02 13.61 -14.53
CA ASP A 530 53.53 14.35 -13.36
C ASP A 530 52.39 14.94 -12.48
N ARG A 531 51.50 14.10 -12.01
CA ARG A 531 50.46 14.53 -11.06
C ARG A 531 51.04 15.16 -9.80
N ALA A 532 52.07 14.58 -9.21
CA ALA A 532 52.67 15.03 -7.96
C ALA A 532 53.29 16.41 -8.09
N GLY A 533 53.97 16.69 -9.18
CA GLY A 533 54.53 18.04 -9.46
C GLY A 533 53.44 19.07 -9.66
N LEU A 534 52.37 18.73 -10.35
CA LEU A 534 51.24 19.63 -10.60
C LEU A 534 50.46 19.97 -9.30
N GLU A 535 50.28 18.99 -8.41
CA GLU A 535 49.56 19.15 -7.13
C GLU A 535 50.45 19.73 -5.99
N SER A 536 51.71 19.98 -6.21
CA SER A 536 52.62 20.53 -5.17
C SER A 536 52.40 22.00 -4.94
N GLY A 537 52.43 22.46 -3.67
CA GLY A 537 52.35 23.86 -3.30
C GLY A 537 51.08 24.58 -3.70
N MET A 538 49.93 23.86 -3.62
CA MET A 538 48.64 24.43 -3.93
C MET A 538 48.17 25.46 -2.87
N MET A 539 47.24 26.31 -3.24
CA MET A 539 46.57 27.25 -2.38
C MET A 539 45.21 26.68 -1.96
N PHE A 540 44.93 26.63 -0.67
CA PHE A 540 43.67 26.17 -0.17
C PHE A 540 42.57 27.20 -0.35
N ASP A 541 41.53 26.91 -1.15
CA ASP A 541 40.42 27.81 -1.45
C ASP A 541 39.34 27.78 -0.38
N GLY A 542 39.13 26.61 0.23
CA GLY A 542 38.12 26.38 1.21
C GLY A 542 37.54 24.96 1.17
N PHE A 543 36.46 24.78 1.86
CA PHE A 543 35.70 23.53 1.81
C PHE A 543 34.20 23.82 1.72
N VAL A 544 33.41 22.83 1.28
CA VAL A 544 31.95 22.86 1.37
C VAL A 544 31.43 21.72 2.23
N ALA A 545 30.35 22.03 2.97
CA ALA A 545 29.56 21.03 3.68
C ALA A 545 28.36 20.63 2.82
N ILE A 546 28.24 19.34 2.56
CA ILE A 546 27.24 18.77 1.70
C ILE A 546 26.42 17.77 2.52
N VAL A 547 25.10 17.83 2.40
CA VAL A 547 24.17 16.93 3.09
C VAL A 547 23.10 16.46 2.11
N ASP A 548 22.54 15.29 2.39
CA ASP A 548 21.27 14.84 1.82
C ASP A 548 20.17 15.27 2.80
N PRO A 549 19.43 16.36 2.53
CA PRO A 549 18.51 16.95 3.50
C PRO A 549 17.29 16.06 3.75
N LEU A 550 16.75 16.16 4.96
CA LEU A 550 15.45 15.57 5.27
C LEU A 550 14.36 16.15 4.34
N ARG A 551 13.38 15.34 4.01
CA ARG A 551 12.17 15.82 3.34
C ARG A 551 11.36 16.67 4.33
N GLU A 552 10.78 17.76 3.87
CA GLU A 552 10.05 18.72 4.73
C GLU A 552 8.85 18.11 5.48
N ASP A 553 8.22 17.09 4.90
CA ASP A 553 7.06 16.41 5.45
C ASP A 553 7.40 15.38 6.53
N VAL A 554 8.65 14.90 6.60
CA VAL A 554 9.07 13.79 7.47
C VAL A 554 8.97 14.11 8.95
N PRO A 555 9.46 15.25 9.49
CA PRO A 555 9.39 15.52 10.94
C PRO A 555 7.97 15.51 11.47
N GLY A 556 7.04 16.14 10.74
CA GLY A 556 5.62 16.16 11.10
C GLY A 556 4.96 14.79 10.98
N ALA A 557 5.39 13.96 10.05
CA ALA A 557 4.88 12.60 9.86
C ALA A 557 5.39 11.65 10.95
N VAL A 558 6.65 11.75 11.34
CA VAL A 558 7.25 10.96 12.45
C VAL A 558 6.55 11.27 13.77
N GLU A 559 6.27 12.54 14.06
CA GLU A 559 5.53 12.94 15.27
C GLU A 559 4.10 12.35 15.26
N ARG A 560 3.42 12.32 14.11
CA ARG A 560 2.12 11.67 13.97
C ARG A 560 2.20 10.15 14.20
N CYS A 561 3.25 9.47 13.69
CA CYS A 561 3.50 8.06 13.98
C CYS A 561 3.65 7.82 15.47
N ARG A 562 4.44 8.63 16.17
CA ARG A 562 4.66 8.55 17.61
C ARG A 562 3.36 8.69 18.39
N LYS A 563 2.53 9.69 18.07
CA LYS A 563 1.19 9.88 18.68
C LYS A 563 0.27 8.70 18.42
N ALA A 564 0.36 8.13 17.22
CA ALA A 564 -0.42 6.97 16.81
C ALA A 564 0.05 5.64 17.42
N GLY A 565 1.12 5.66 18.24
CA GLY A 565 1.71 4.47 18.82
C GLY A 565 2.42 3.57 17.82
N ILE A 566 2.91 4.16 16.72
CA ILE A 566 3.68 3.49 15.67
C ILE A 566 5.15 3.77 15.92
N GLU A 567 5.92 2.73 15.99
CA GLU A 567 7.35 2.74 16.22
C GLU A 567 8.09 2.87 14.89
N LEU A 568 8.98 3.87 14.77
CA LEU A 568 9.84 4.01 13.60
C LEU A 568 11.23 3.44 13.90
N LYS A 569 11.75 2.61 12.98
CA LYS A 569 13.13 2.11 12.97
C LYS A 569 13.79 2.51 11.66
N MET A 570 15.03 2.98 11.74
CA MET A 570 15.83 3.36 10.58
C MET A 570 16.81 2.21 10.25
N LEU A 571 16.76 1.71 9.02
CA LEU A 571 17.63 0.64 8.50
C LEU A 571 18.39 1.21 7.29
N THR A 572 19.65 1.63 7.49
CA THR A 572 20.40 2.35 6.45
C THR A 572 21.76 1.73 6.14
N GLY A 573 22.22 1.85 4.89
CA GLY A 573 23.59 1.55 4.47
C GLY A 573 24.64 2.57 4.95
N ASP A 574 24.22 3.71 5.47
CA ASP A 574 25.08 4.77 5.97
C ASP A 574 25.85 4.37 7.23
N ASN A 575 26.87 5.16 7.56
CA ASN A 575 27.63 5.01 8.82
C ASN A 575 26.74 5.40 10.03
N ILE A 576 27.13 4.87 11.20
CA ILE A 576 26.39 5.05 12.45
C ILE A 576 26.30 6.51 12.90
N VAL A 577 27.30 7.34 12.61
CA VAL A 577 27.34 8.75 13.02
C VAL A 577 26.24 9.53 12.29
N THR A 578 26.19 9.39 10.96
CA THR A 578 25.16 10.02 10.11
C THR A 578 23.75 9.55 10.49
N ALA A 579 23.58 8.23 10.64
CA ALA A 579 22.29 7.64 10.99
C ALA A 579 21.79 8.13 12.37
N THR A 580 22.68 8.20 13.36
CA THR A 580 22.37 8.67 14.71
C THR A 580 21.99 10.15 14.74
N ALA A 581 22.69 11.00 13.99
CA ALA A 581 22.39 12.43 13.93
C ALA A 581 20.99 12.68 13.37
N ILE A 582 20.64 12.05 12.24
CA ILE A 582 19.31 12.16 11.63
C ILE A 582 18.23 11.59 12.55
N ALA A 583 18.50 10.46 13.22
CA ALA A 583 17.56 9.85 14.14
C ALA A 583 17.28 10.71 15.38
N ASN A 584 18.30 11.42 15.88
CA ASN A 584 18.13 12.41 16.95
C ASN A 584 17.32 13.62 16.49
N GLU A 585 17.61 14.16 15.31
CA GLU A 585 16.85 15.27 14.71
C GLU A 585 15.37 14.94 14.56
N LEU A 586 15.05 13.71 14.16
CA LEU A 586 13.69 13.21 14.02
C LEU A 586 13.05 12.76 15.33
N GLY A 587 13.78 12.72 16.45
CA GLY A 587 13.29 12.25 17.75
C GLY A 587 12.98 10.74 17.75
N ILE A 588 13.65 9.95 16.90
CA ILE A 588 13.56 8.48 16.84
C ILE A 588 14.33 7.84 18.02
N LEU A 589 15.47 8.44 18.39
CA LEU A 589 16.29 8.05 19.54
C LEU A 589 15.91 8.85 20.76
N ASP A 590 15.88 8.21 21.92
CA ASP A 590 15.78 8.79 23.26
C ASP A 590 16.70 8.01 24.22
N GLU A 591 16.72 8.34 25.51
CA GLU A 591 17.59 7.72 26.52
C GLU A 591 17.43 6.19 26.66
N ARG A 592 16.33 5.62 26.17
CA ARG A 592 16.02 4.18 26.28
C ARG A 592 16.37 3.41 25.03
N HIS A 593 16.60 4.09 23.91
CA HIS A 593 16.78 3.50 22.62
C HIS A 593 18.21 3.67 22.10
N ILE A 594 18.68 2.71 21.32
CA ILE A 594 20.07 2.63 20.87
C ILE A 594 20.17 2.56 19.35
N ALA A 595 21.30 3.04 18.84
CA ALA A 595 21.77 2.84 17.49
C ALA A 595 22.88 1.78 17.49
N VAL A 596 22.85 0.87 16.51
CA VAL A 596 23.82 -0.22 16.37
C VAL A 596 24.31 -0.32 14.93
N GLU A 597 25.49 -0.92 14.73
CA GLU A 597 25.94 -1.32 13.40
C GLU A 597 25.45 -2.73 13.05
N ALA A 598 25.29 -3.01 11.77
CA ALA A 598 24.85 -4.30 11.25
C ALA A 598 25.69 -5.47 11.80
N ARG A 599 27.01 -5.28 11.92
CA ARG A 599 27.91 -6.29 12.49
C ARG A 599 27.49 -6.76 13.89
N GLN A 600 27.00 -5.86 14.74
CA GLN A 600 26.51 -6.23 16.08
C GLN A 600 25.26 -7.10 15.98
N ILE A 601 24.40 -6.87 14.98
CA ILE A 601 23.24 -7.72 14.69
C ILE A 601 23.69 -9.10 14.16
N GLU A 602 24.73 -9.16 13.32
CA GLU A 602 25.27 -10.42 12.80
C GLU A 602 25.81 -11.33 13.90
N GLU A 603 26.46 -10.75 14.91
CA GLU A 603 27.04 -11.45 16.05
C GLU A 603 25.97 -11.95 17.06
N MET A 604 24.73 -11.41 17.05
CA MET A 604 23.63 -11.83 17.93
C MET A 604 23.00 -13.14 17.45
N SER A 605 22.60 -14.01 18.35
CA SER A 605 21.66 -15.09 18.07
C SER A 605 20.26 -14.54 17.79
N ASP A 606 19.35 -15.35 17.24
CA ASP A 606 17.98 -14.92 16.98
C ASP A 606 17.19 -14.66 18.26
N GLU A 607 17.51 -15.39 19.34
CA GLU A 607 16.93 -15.18 20.66
C GLU A 607 17.42 -13.87 21.31
N GLU A 608 18.69 -13.52 21.14
CA GLU A 608 19.27 -12.26 21.62
C GLU A 608 18.72 -11.09 20.85
N LEU A 609 18.69 -11.19 19.51
CA LEU A 609 18.08 -10.17 18.67
C LEU A 609 16.61 -9.96 19.04
N SER A 610 15.85 -11.03 19.25
CA SER A 610 14.45 -10.93 19.66
C SER A 610 14.28 -10.19 20.98
N ARG A 611 15.19 -10.31 21.93
CA ARG A 611 15.13 -9.59 23.21
C ARG A 611 15.48 -8.10 23.09
N GLU A 612 16.49 -7.78 22.27
CA GLU A 612 17.04 -6.42 22.16
C GLU A 612 16.35 -5.56 21.09
N ILE A 613 15.72 -6.16 20.08
CA ILE A 613 15.16 -5.44 18.93
C ILE A 613 14.16 -4.34 19.31
N GLY A 614 13.49 -4.48 20.45
CA GLY A 614 12.59 -3.45 20.98
C GLY A 614 13.32 -2.14 21.34
N ARG A 615 14.59 -2.22 21.77
CA ARG A 615 15.42 -1.07 22.14
C ARG A 615 16.18 -0.49 20.94
N ILE A 616 16.45 -1.29 19.93
CA ILE A 616 17.19 -0.89 18.72
C ILE A 616 16.27 -0.07 17.82
N ARG A 617 16.63 1.18 17.57
CA ARG A 617 15.89 2.10 16.68
C ARG A 617 16.61 2.38 15.37
N VAL A 618 17.93 2.31 15.37
CA VAL A 618 18.76 2.62 14.21
C VAL A 618 19.72 1.47 13.99
N ILE A 619 19.79 1.01 12.75
CA ILE A 619 20.74 0.00 12.30
C ILE A 619 21.50 0.58 11.10
N ALA A 620 22.76 0.88 11.33
CA ALA A 620 23.68 1.45 10.35
C ALA A 620 24.45 0.36 9.59
N ARG A 621 24.97 0.65 8.40
CA ARG A 621 25.68 -0.29 7.53
C ARG A 621 24.86 -1.55 7.24
N SER A 622 23.52 -1.41 7.18
CA SER A 622 22.60 -2.53 7.03
C SER A 622 22.66 -3.11 5.62
N THR A 623 22.83 -4.44 5.56
CA THR A 623 22.74 -5.23 4.33
C THR A 623 21.32 -5.73 4.10
N PRO A 624 20.93 -6.18 2.88
CA PRO A 624 19.60 -6.78 2.62
C PRO A 624 19.27 -7.93 3.57
N VAL A 625 20.25 -8.78 3.90
CA VAL A 625 20.11 -9.93 4.80
C VAL A 625 19.77 -9.45 6.22
N ILE A 626 20.45 -8.43 6.72
CA ILE A 626 20.20 -7.86 8.05
C ILE A 626 18.84 -7.18 8.09
N LYS A 627 18.45 -6.41 7.06
CA LYS A 627 17.12 -5.82 6.95
C LYS A 627 16.03 -6.89 7.09
N MET A 628 16.16 -8.00 6.35
CA MET A 628 15.22 -9.11 6.41
C MET A 628 15.21 -9.80 7.79
N ARG A 629 16.38 -10.03 8.41
CA ARG A 629 16.50 -10.65 9.73
C ARG A 629 15.81 -9.83 10.82
N VAL A 630 15.97 -8.50 10.78
CA VAL A 630 15.28 -7.55 11.69
C VAL A 630 13.77 -7.63 11.53
N VAL A 631 13.27 -7.64 10.30
CA VAL A 631 11.84 -7.77 10.01
C VAL A 631 11.28 -9.07 10.58
N ASN A 632 12.00 -10.19 10.39
CA ASN A 632 11.60 -11.49 10.94
C ASN A 632 11.55 -11.49 12.48
N ALA A 633 12.55 -10.91 13.14
CA ALA A 633 12.58 -10.80 14.60
C ALA A 633 11.40 -9.99 15.14
N LEU A 634 11.04 -8.88 14.48
CA LEU A 634 9.88 -8.05 14.85
C LEU A 634 8.56 -8.80 14.65
N LYS A 635 8.41 -9.52 13.53
CA LYS A 635 7.20 -10.31 13.23
C LYS A 635 7.04 -11.46 14.22
N ALA A 636 8.14 -12.11 14.65
CA ALA A 636 8.13 -13.17 15.65
C ALA A 636 7.62 -12.68 17.02
N GLN A 637 7.80 -11.40 17.36
CA GLN A 637 7.21 -10.77 18.54
C GLN A 637 5.72 -10.42 18.41
N GLY A 638 5.10 -10.73 17.27
CA GLY A 638 3.70 -10.41 17.00
C GLY A 638 3.46 -8.98 16.51
N ASN A 639 4.52 -8.25 16.13
CA ASN A 639 4.37 -6.94 15.50
C ASN A 639 3.81 -7.06 14.07
N VAL A 640 3.12 -6.02 13.63
CA VAL A 640 2.73 -5.83 12.23
C VAL A 640 3.69 -4.81 11.64
N VAL A 641 4.56 -5.29 10.76
CA VAL A 641 5.72 -4.54 10.28
C VAL A 641 5.49 -4.04 8.87
N ALA A 642 5.64 -2.72 8.67
CA ALA A 642 5.83 -2.15 7.36
C ALA A 642 7.32 -1.96 7.08
N VAL A 643 7.73 -2.14 5.83
CA VAL A 643 9.07 -1.81 5.36
C VAL A 643 8.96 -0.85 4.20
N THR A 644 9.74 0.23 4.24
CA THR A 644 9.83 1.20 3.13
C THR A 644 11.23 1.24 2.58
N GLY A 645 11.35 1.39 1.27
CA GLY A 645 12.63 1.54 0.58
C GLY A 645 12.47 1.90 -0.89
N ASP A 646 13.56 2.26 -1.53
CA ASP A 646 13.63 2.65 -2.93
C ASP A 646 14.61 1.80 -3.76
N GLY A 647 15.53 1.09 -3.09
CA GLY A 647 16.61 0.36 -3.72
C GLY A 647 16.39 -1.15 -3.87
N ILE A 648 17.24 -1.77 -4.68
CA ILE A 648 17.34 -3.23 -4.83
C ILE A 648 17.63 -3.89 -3.47
N ASN A 649 18.43 -3.22 -2.64
CA ASN A 649 18.82 -3.69 -1.31
C ASN A 649 17.64 -3.81 -0.33
N ASP A 650 16.54 -3.14 -0.60
CA ASP A 650 15.34 -3.14 0.23
C ASP A 650 14.35 -4.21 -0.19
N ALA A 651 14.37 -4.63 -1.45
CA ALA A 651 13.37 -5.49 -2.05
C ALA A 651 13.13 -6.81 -1.25
N PRO A 652 14.15 -7.52 -0.73
CA PRO A 652 13.92 -8.71 0.09
C PRO A 652 13.17 -8.41 1.38
N ALA A 653 13.50 -7.29 2.06
CA ALA A 653 12.85 -6.88 3.29
C ALA A 653 11.42 -6.36 3.02
N ILE A 654 11.21 -5.60 1.93
CA ILE A 654 9.90 -5.14 1.45
C ILE A 654 8.98 -6.32 1.20
N LYS A 655 9.46 -7.33 0.44
CA LYS A 655 8.67 -8.54 0.12
C LYS A 655 8.31 -9.37 1.36
N ASN A 656 9.18 -9.40 2.36
CA ASN A 656 9.01 -10.19 3.59
C ASN A 656 8.18 -9.47 4.66
N ALA A 657 7.93 -8.17 4.54
CA ALA A 657 7.13 -7.39 5.46
C ALA A 657 5.66 -7.84 5.50
N ASP A 658 4.90 -7.40 6.50
CA ASP A 658 3.43 -7.52 6.48
C ASP A 658 2.81 -6.53 5.48
N VAL A 659 3.46 -5.38 5.29
CA VAL A 659 3.17 -4.40 4.23
C VAL A 659 4.47 -3.87 3.66
N GLY A 660 4.77 -4.25 2.44
CA GLY A 660 5.90 -3.71 1.69
C GLY A 660 5.52 -2.41 0.98
N ILE A 661 6.33 -1.37 1.13
CA ILE A 661 6.06 -0.04 0.56
C ILE A 661 7.27 0.41 -0.25
N ALA A 662 7.06 0.73 -1.54
CA ALA A 662 8.11 1.29 -2.39
C ALA A 662 7.84 2.75 -2.74
N MET A 663 8.92 3.49 -3.03
CA MET A 663 8.84 4.83 -3.59
C MET A 663 8.47 4.75 -5.08
N GLY A 664 7.66 5.68 -5.56
CA GLY A 664 7.15 5.68 -6.93
C GLY A 664 8.07 6.36 -7.92
N ILE A 665 8.69 7.47 -7.52
CA ILE A 665 9.59 8.28 -8.34
C ILE A 665 11.02 7.77 -8.21
N ALA A 666 11.56 7.72 -6.99
CA ALA A 666 12.94 7.29 -6.72
C ALA A 666 13.10 5.76 -6.69
N GLY A 667 12.01 5.01 -6.51
CA GLY A 667 12.06 3.55 -6.37
C GLY A 667 12.43 2.82 -7.64
N THR A 668 13.35 1.85 -7.52
CA THR A 668 13.68 0.92 -8.62
C THR A 668 12.51 0.01 -8.93
N GLU A 669 12.45 -0.52 -10.15
CA GLU A 669 11.38 -1.46 -10.54
C GLU A 669 11.40 -2.72 -9.66
N VAL A 670 12.57 -3.15 -9.20
CA VAL A 670 12.71 -4.27 -8.24
C VAL A 670 11.96 -3.99 -6.94
N SER A 671 12.17 -2.80 -6.35
CA SER A 671 11.50 -2.41 -5.11
C SER A 671 10.00 -2.25 -5.29
N LYS A 672 9.58 -1.65 -6.41
CA LYS A 672 8.15 -1.51 -6.77
C LYS A 672 7.49 -2.87 -6.95
N GLU A 673 8.13 -3.82 -7.63
CA GLU A 673 7.59 -5.17 -7.83
C GLU A 673 7.47 -5.96 -6.53
N ALA A 674 8.45 -5.85 -5.64
CA ALA A 674 8.44 -6.49 -4.33
C ALA A 674 7.36 -5.93 -3.40
N SER A 675 6.89 -4.70 -3.64
CA SER A 675 5.99 -3.97 -2.75
C SER A 675 4.53 -4.37 -2.87
N ASP A 676 3.77 -4.05 -1.82
CA ASP A 676 2.32 -4.17 -1.76
C ASP A 676 1.64 -2.83 -2.05
N ILE A 677 2.33 -1.72 -1.77
CA ILE A 677 1.87 -0.35 -1.99
C ILE A 677 3.02 0.48 -2.56
N VAL A 678 2.72 1.32 -3.56
CA VAL A 678 3.68 2.27 -4.14
C VAL A 678 3.23 3.68 -3.80
N MET A 679 4.16 4.50 -3.26
CA MET A 679 3.91 5.92 -2.95
C MET A 679 4.27 6.77 -4.16
N LEU A 680 3.27 7.24 -4.92
CA LEU A 680 3.47 7.96 -6.18
C LEU A 680 4.15 9.33 -6.04
N ASP A 681 4.20 9.87 -4.82
CA ASP A 681 4.81 11.17 -4.49
C ASP A 681 6.08 11.05 -3.63
N ASP A 682 6.56 9.85 -3.39
CA ASP A 682 7.68 9.53 -2.50
C ASP A 682 7.59 10.16 -1.09
N SER A 683 6.39 10.53 -0.66
CA SER A 683 6.16 11.23 0.60
C SER A 683 5.97 10.27 1.76
N PHE A 684 6.79 10.40 2.81
CA PHE A 684 6.61 9.65 4.05
C PHE A 684 5.27 10.03 4.73
N ALA A 685 4.81 11.26 4.58
CA ALA A 685 3.50 11.69 5.08
C ALA A 685 2.35 10.96 4.40
N THR A 686 2.50 10.53 3.16
CA THR A 686 1.51 9.72 2.44
C THR A 686 1.42 8.31 3.02
N ILE A 687 2.53 7.72 3.51
CA ILE A 687 2.52 6.47 4.27
C ILE A 687 1.66 6.61 5.53
N VAL A 688 1.84 7.70 6.29
CA VAL A 688 1.06 7.97 7.50
C VAL A 688 -0.43 8.20 7.18
N LYS A 689 -0.74 8.87 6.06
CA LYS A 689 -2.12 8.97 5.56
C LYS A 689 -2.69 7.60 5.19
N ALA A 690 -1.92 6.74 4.53
CA ALA A 690 -2.35 5.39 4.18
C ALA A 690 -2.64 4.54 5.43
N VAL A 691 -1.83 4.66 6.50
CA VAL A 691 -2.12 4.04 7.80
C VAL A 691 -3.43 4.57 8.39
N HIS A 692 -3.64 5.88 8.37
CA HIS A 692 -4.89 6.50 8.84
C HIS A 692 -6.11 5.96 8.06
N TRP A 693 -5.99 5.83 6.74
CA TRP A 693 -7.02 5.24 5.88
C TRP A 693 -7.27 3.77 6.21
N GLY A 694 -6.22 2.97 6.37
CA GLY A 694 -6.33 1.56 6.76
C GLY A 694 -7.04 1.37 8.10
N ARG A 695 -6.75 2.20 9.11
CA ARG A 695 -7.49 2.23 10.39
C ARG A 695 -8.96 2.56 10.20
N GLY A 696 -9.27 3.52 9.32
CA GLY A 696 -10.63 3.90 8.98
C GLY A 696 -11.40 2.77 8.30
N ILE A 697 -10.76 2.09 7.35
CA ILE A 697 -11.33 0.94 6.64
C ILE A 697 -11.66 -0.20 7.63
N TYR A 698 -10.72 -0.52 8.54
CA TYR A 698 -10.94 -1.54 9.56
C TYR A 698 -12.11 -1.16 10.49
N GLU A 699 -12.20 0.10 10.93
CA GLU A 699 -13.31 0.58 11.75
C GLU A 699 -14.66 0.51 10.98
N ASN A 700 -14.65 0.81 9.69
CA ASN A 700 -15.84 0.71 8.83
C ASN A 700 -16.31 -0.75 8.69
N PHE A 701 -15.39 -1.70 8.61
CA PHE A 701 -15.74 -3.12 8.65
C PHE A 701 -16.38 -3.51 9.98
N GLN A 702 -15.88 -3.03 11.09
CA GLN A 702 -16.49 -3.28 12.40
C GLN A 702 -17.92 -2.69 12.48
N ARG A 703 -18.17 -1.50 11.89
CA ARG A 703 -19.50 -0.88 11.85
C ARG A 703 -20.52 -1.75 11.13
N PHE A 704 -20.18 -2.19 9.92
CA PHE A 704 -21.13 -2.99 9.16
C PHE A 704 -21.30 -4.41 9.75
N ILE A 705 -20.24 -5.04 10.28
CA ILE A 705 -20.32 -6.33 10.96
C ILE A 705 -21.22 -6.23 12.21
N GLN A 706 -21.05 -5.18 13.02
CA GLN A 706 -21.92 -4.92 14.16
C GLN A 706 -23.39 -4.82 13.75
N PHE A 707 -23.67 -4.07 12.67
CA PHE A 707 -25.00 -3.93 12.11
C PHE A 707 -25.56 -5.29 11.70
N GLN A 708 -24.90 -6.00 10.84
CA GLN A 708 -25.33 -7.29 10.28
C GLN A 708 -25.57 -8.35 11.37
N LEU A 709 -24.63 -8.46 12.32
CA LEU A 709 -24.78 -9.44 13.41
C LEU A 709 -25.94 -9.07 14.35
N THR A 710 -26.27 -7.78 14.52
CA THR A 710 -27.45 -7.35 15.32
C THR A 710 -28.74 -7.75 14.62
N VAL A 711 -28.82 -7.58 13.29
CA VAL A 711 -29.99 -7.98 12.50
C VAL A 711 -30.21 -9.49 12.65
N ASN A 712 -29.18 -10.30 12.38
CA ASN A 712 -29.30 -11.76 12.43
C ASN A 712 -29.61 -12.26 13.83
N LEU A 713 -28.98 -11.73 14.89
CA LEU A 713 -29.26 -12.10 16.26
C LEU A 713 -30.71 -11.76 16.64
N SER A 714 -31.17 -10.55 16.32
CA SER A 714 -32.55 -10.14 16.62
C SER A 714 -33.57 -11.00 15.85
N SER A 715 -33.34 -11.32 14.58
CA SER A 715 -34.20 -12.19 13.78
C SER A 715 -34.33 -13.58 14.40
N VAL A 716 -33.19 -14.21 14.73
CA VAL A 716 -33.17 -15.55 15.34
C VAL A 716 -33.88 -15.55 16.68
N VAL A 717 -33.59 -14.57 17.55
CA VAL A 717 -34.22 -14.46 18.89
C VAL A 717 -35.72 -14.24 18.77
N VAL A 718 -36.18 -13.37 17.86
CA VAL A 718 -37.63 -13.13 17.63
C VAL A 718 -38.33 -14.40 17.16
N VAL A 719 -37.77 -15.11 16.18
CA VAL A 719 -38.34 -16.38 15.65
C VAL A 719 -38.46 -17.42 16.78
N LEU A 720 -37.33 -17.64 17.51
CA LEU A 720 -37.31 -18.59 18.62
C LEU A 720 -38.32 -18.21 19.74
N ALA A 721 -38.34 -16.94 20.15
CA ALA A 721 -39.27 -16.48 21.20
C ALA A 721 -40.72 -16.65 20.77
N SER A 722 -41.06 -16.37 19.52
CA SER A 722 -42.43 -16.59 18.99
C SER A 722 -42.80 -18.06 19.02
N LEU A 723 -41.92 -18.96 18.57
CA LEU A 723 -42.19 -20.41 18.56
C LEU A 723 -42.34 -20.99 19.97
N PHE A 724 -41.45 -20.58 20.93
CA PHE A 724 -41.58 -21.07 22.32
C PHE A 724 -42.81 -20.48 23.03
N SER A 725 -43.31 -19.32 22.63
CA SER A 725 -44.51 -18.72 23.13
C SER A 725 -45.78 -19.31 22.51
N GLY A 726 -45.69 -20.26 21.60
CA GLY A 726 -46.83 -20.85 20.93
C GLY A 726 -47.47 -19.97 19.86
N LEU A 727 -46.81 -18.92 19.46
CA LEU A 727 -47.24 -17.99 18.38
C LEU A 727 -46.89 -18.59 17.01
N ALA A 728 -47.60 -18.16 15.97
CA ALA A 728 -47.24 -18.46 14.59
C ALA A 728 -45.86 -17.88 14.23
N ALA A 729 -45.21 -18.40 13.18
CA ALA A 729 -43.96 -17.84 12.67
C ALA A 729 -44.14 -16.34 12.36
N PRO A 730 -43.30 -15.45 12.92
CA PRO A 730 -43.50 -14.00 12.85
C PRO A 730 -43.20 -13.43 11.47
N PHE A 731 -42.42 -14.15 10.66
CA PHE A 731 -41.99 -13.75 9.31
C PHE A 731 -42.17 -14.90 8.33
N THR A 732 -42.48 -14.56 7.08
CA THR A 732 -42.36 -15.49 5.95
C THR A 732 -40.89 -15.54 5.48
N ALA A 733 -40.53 -16.58 4.73
CA ALA A 733 -39.19 -16.70 4.14
C ALA A 733 -38.88 -15.49 3.21
N LEU A 734 -39.88 -15.04 2.43
CA LEU A 734 -39.76 -13.88 1.56
C LEU A 734 -39.52 -12.57 2.32
N GLN A 735 -40.19 -12.37 3.44
CA GLN A 735 -39.97 -11.20 4.30
C GLN A 735 -38.55 -11.15 4.88
N LEU A 736 -38.00 -12.29 5.31
CA LEU A 736 -36.63 -12.36 5.81
C LEU A 736 -35.62 -12.16 4.70
N LEU A 737 -35.85 -12.72 3.50
CA LEU A 737 -35.01 -12.44 2.32
C LEU A 737 -35.04 -10.95 1.95
N TRP A 738 -36.23 -10.33 2.02
CA TRP A 738 -36.35 -8.88 1.83
C TRP A 738 -35.50 -8.09 2.83
N VAL A 739 -35.53 -8.48 4.09
CA VAL A 739 -34.70 -7.84 5.12
C VAL A 739 -33.22 -8.05 4.82
N ASN A 740 -32.76 -9.29 4.67
CA ASN A 740 -31.34 -9.63 4.58
C ASN A 740 -30.67 -9.12 3.29
N ILE A 741 -31.39 -9.12 2.17
CA ILE A 741 -30.82 -8.76 0.87
C ILE A 741 -31.04 -7.28 0.55
N ILE A 742 -32.29 -6.81 0.66
CA ILE A 742 -32.66 -5.48 0.21
C ILE A 742 -32.49 -4.44 1.32
N MET A 743 -32.89 -4.77 2.56
CA MET A 743 -32.83 -3.80 3.66
C MET A 743 -31.46 -3.74 4.32
N ASP A 744 -30.68 -4.82 4.31
CA ASP A 744 -29.37 -4.88 4.97
C ASP A 744 -28.20 -4.56 4.02
N GLY A 745 -28.25 -5.03 2.78
CA GLY A 745 -27.15 -4.92 1.82
C GLY A 745 -26.70 -3.48 1.54
N PRO A 746 -27.56 -2.62 0.99
CA PRO A 746 -27.20 -1.23 0.69
C PRO A 746 -26.79 -0.41 1.92
N PRO A 747 -27.49 -0.45 3.07
CA PRO A 747 -27.02 0.19 4.30
C PRO A 747 -25.66 -0.30 4.78
N ALA A 748 -25.40 -1.61 4.75
CA ALA A 748 -24.11 -2.18 5.13
C ALA A 748 -22.97 -1.65 4.24
N LEU A 749 -23.19 -1.55 2.93
CA LEU A 749 -22.24 -0.96 2.00
C LEU A 749 -21.95 0.52 2.35
N THR A 750 -22.96 1.31 2.71
CA THR A 750 -22.76 2.71 3.11
C THR A 750 -22.01 2.85 4.44
N LEU A 751 -22.19 1.91 5.38
CA LEU A 751 -21.41 1.81 6.61
C LEU A 751 -19.93 1.48 6.31
N GLY A 752 -19.67 0.60 5.34
CA GLY A 752 -18.32 0.29 4.87
C GLY A 752 -17.60 1.46 4.18
N MET A 753 -18.35 2.49 3.78
CA MET A 753 -17.85 3.73 3.15
C MET A 753 -17.96 4.96 4.04
N GLU A 754 -18.20 4.81 5.35
CA GLU A 754 -18.30 5.92 6.30
C GLU A 754 -17.02 6.80 6.24
N PRO A 755 -17.15 8.13 6.26
CA PRO A 755 -16.00 9.03 6.28
C PRO A 755 -15.04 8.73 7.42
N ILE A 756 -13.75 8.65 7.11
CA ILE A 756 -12.69 8.35 8.06
C ILE A 756 -12.57 9.50 9.06
N ARG A 757 -12.33 9.17 10.33
CA ARG A 757 -12.26 10.13 11.43
C ARG A 757 -10.84 10.50 11.77
N ASP A 758 -10.60 11.79 12.01
CA ASP A 758 -9.27 12.33 12.27
C ASP A 758 -8.63 11.77 13.55
N ASN A 759 -9.44 11.42 14.56
CA ASN A 759 -8.97 10.91 15.86
C ASN A 759 -8.48 9.45 15.85
N LEU A 760 -8.45 8.79 14.71
CA LEU A 760 -7.95 7.41 14.63
C LEU A 760 -6.44 7.31 14.85
N MET A 761 -5.71 8.37 14.57
CA MET A 761 -4.27 8.45 14.82
C MET A 761 -3.92 8.78 16.29
N ASP A 762 -4.90 9.08 17.14
CA ASP A 762 -4.71 9.26 18.58
C ASP A 762 -4.82 7.95 19.36
N ARG A 763 -5.07 6.84 18.67
CA ARG A 763 -5.24 5.51 19.26
C ARG A 763 -4.06 4.60 18.93
N ARG A 764 -3.75 3.65 19.83
CA ARG A 764 -2.76 2.63 19.57
C ARG A 764 -3.22 1.69 18.44
N PRO A 765 -2.29 1.08 17.68
CA PRO A 765 -2.60 0.13 16.64
C PRO A 765 -3.37 -1.08 17.15
N THR A 766 -4.21 -1.66 16.30
CA THR A 766 -4.91 -2.91 16.60
C THR A 766 -3.91 -4.07 16.54
N ARG A 767 -3.95 -4.95 17.54
CA ARG A 767 -3.05 -6.11 17.59
C ARG A 767 -3.34 -7.10 16.45
N ARG A 768 -2.31 -7.81 16.01
CA ARG A 768 -2.40 -8.82 14.93
C ARG A 768 -3.43 -9.92 15.22
N ASP A 769 -3.49 -10.36 16.47
CA ASP A 769 -4.37 -11.43 16.98
C ASP A 769 -5.77 -10.96 17.37
N ALA A 770 -6.04 -9.65 17.30
CA ALA A 770 -7.33 -9.10 17.68
C ALA A 770 -8.47 -9.67 16.82
N GLY A 771 -9.53 -10.09 17.49
CA GLY A 771 -10.77 -10.48 16.81
C GLY A 771 -11.46 -9.27 16.16
N ILE A 772 -12.14 -9.50 15.04
CA ILE A 772 -12.92 -8.45 14.35
C ILE A 772 -14.04 -7.92 15.25
N VAL A 773 -14.70 -8.81 15.98
CA VAL A 773 -15.76 -8.47 16.93
C VAL A 773 -15.15 -8.17 18.29
N SER A 774 -15.14 -6.91 18.66
CA SER A 774 -14.67 -6.47 20.00
C SER A 774 -15.72 -6.76 21.08
N ARG A 775 -15.27 -6.80 22.36
CA ARG A 775 -16.21 -6.96 23.50
C ARG A 775 -17.28 -5.86 23.54
N GLY A 776 -16.91 -4.62 23.20
CA GLY A 776 -17.86 -3.52 23.13
C GLY A 776 -18.89 -3.66 22.00
N MET A 777 -18.49 -4.23 20.87
CA MET A 777 -19.40 -4.57 19.78
C MET A 777 -20.36 -5.69 20.22
N LEU A 778 -19.85 -6.76 20.83
CA LEU A 778 -20.67 -7.87 21.30
C LEU A 778 -21.74 -7.39 22.32
N GLU A 779 -21.37 -6.55 23.27
CA GLU A 779 -22.31 -5.92 24.23
C GLU A 779 -23.43 -5.18 23.47
N ARG A 780 -23.09 -4.35 22.46
CA ARG A 780 -24.08 -3.60 21.69
C ARG A 780 -24.97 -4.49 20.85
N ILE A 781 -24.41 -5.52 20.22
CA ILE A 781 -25.16 -6.51 19.44
C ILE A 781 -26.20 -7.18 20.32
N ILE A 782 -25.79 -7.65 21.50
CA ILE A 782 -26.68 -8.34 22.44
C ILE A 782 -27.75 -7.37 22.99
N VAL A 783 -27.36 -6.18 23.45
CA VAL A 783 -28.30 -5.21 24.02
C VAL A 783 -29.31 -4.71 23.01
N SER A 784 -28.86 -4.33 21.78
CA SER A 784 -29.79 -3.88 20.73
C SER A 784 -30.66 -5.03 20.23
N GLY A 785 -30.09 -6.22 20.01
CA GLY A 785 -30.84 -7.40 19.59
C GLY A 785 -31.89 -7.83 20.60
N ALA A 786 -31.54 -7.85 21.89
CA ALA A 786 -32.48 -8.17 22.97
C ALA A 786 -33.60 -7.10 23.09
N PHE A 787 -33.27 -5.82 22.99
CA PHE A 787 -34.28 -4.75 23.01
C PHE A 787 -35.29 -4.88 21.86
N ILE A 788 -34.79 -5.11 20.63
CA ILE A 788 -35.61 -5.31 19.44
C ILE A 788 -36.54 -6.51 19.67
N ALA A 789 -36.01 -7.64 20.15
CA ALA A 789 -36.78 -8.84 20.42
C ALA A 789 -37.84 -8.62 21.50
N VAL A 790 -37.51 -7.95 22.61
CA VAL A 790 -38.46 -7.64 23.71
C VAL A 790 -39.62 -6.76 23.23
N VAL A 791 -39.32 -5.68 22.51
CA VAL A 791 -40.35 -4.79 21.98
C VAL A 791 -41.22 -5.48 20.93
N PHE A 792 -40.58 -6.29 20.06
CA PHE A 792 -41.32 -7.09 19.07
C PHE A 792 -42.28 -8.07 19.74
N MET A 793 -41.84 -8.82 20.75
CA MET A 793 -42.67 -9.77 21.50
C MET A 793 -43.75 -9.07 22.29
N ALA A 794 -43.44 -7.90 22.90
CA ALA A 794 -44.44 -7.09 23.58
C ALA A 794 -45.56 -6.68 22.62
N GLN A 795 -45.25 -6.19 21.43
CA GLN A 795 -46.23 -5.88 20.39
C GLN A 795 -47.04 -7.11 19.97
N SER A 796 -46.37 -8.26 19.81
CA SER A 796 -47.00 -9.51 19.43
C SER A 796 -48.03 -10.01 20.45
N TRP A 797 -47.75 -9.85 21.78
CA TRP A 797 -48.61 -10.32 22.85
C TRP A 797 -49.73 -9.30 23.23
N THR A 798 -49.38 -8.03 23.26
CA THR A 798 -50.30 -7.01 23.84
C THR A 798 -50.97 -6.14 22.78
N ASN A 799 -50.52 -6.18 21.53
CA ASN A 799 -50.92 -5.27 20.45
C ASN A 799 -51.04 -3.80 20.91
N PHE A 800 -50.02 -3.32 21.66
CA PHE A 800 -50.06 -2.00 22.28
C PHE A 800 -50.16 -0.84 21.27
N MET A 801 -49.82 -1.05 20.00
CA MET A 801 -50.00 -0.08 18.93
C MET A 801 -51.47 0.02 18.45
N GLY A 802 -52.33 -0.98 18.76
CA GLY A 802 -53.77 -0.96 18.48
C GLY A 802 -54.10 -1.27 17.02
N GLY A 803 -53.34 -2.14 16.33
CA GLY A 803 -53.66 -2.62 14.98
C GLY A 803 -54.80 -3.66 14.98
N THR A 804 -55.44 -3.81 13.81
CA THR A 804 -56.43 -4.91 13.62
C THR A 804 -55.74 -6.26 13.55
N ALA A 805 -56.44 -7.37 13.72
CA ALA A 805 -55.90 -8.71 13.63
C ALA A 805 -55.22 -8.97 12.28
N GLU A 806 -55.77 -8.45 11.17
CA GLU A 806 -55.19 -8.54 9.84
C GLU A 806 -53.90 -7.71 9.67
N GLN A 807 -53.82 -6.55 10.36
CA GLN A 807 -52.65 -5.66 10.30
C GLN A 807 -51.50 -6.14 11.16
N GLN A 808 -51.74 -7.02 12.15
CA GLN A 808 -50.71 -7.43 13.15
C GLN A 808 -49.45 -7.95 12.51
N SER A 809 -49.50 -8.85 11.54
CA SER A 809 -48.34 -9.39 10.85
C SER A 809 -47.59 -8.30 10.08
N THR A 810 -48.31 -7.39 9.42
CA THR A 810 -47.72 -6.26 8.69
C THR A 810 -47.04 -5.25 9.63
N ILE A 811 -47.65 -4.96 10.79
CA ILE A 811 -47.07 -4.11 11.82
C ILE A 811 -45.78 -4.69 12.34
N LEU A 812 -45.74 -5.98 12.66
CA LEU A 812 -44.56 -6.68 13.17
C LEU A 812 -43.41 -6.70 12.15
N PHE A 813 -43.71 -7.03 10.89
CA PHE A 813 -42.72 -7.00 9.79
C PHE A 813 -42.19 -5.58 9.59
N THR A 814 -43.03 -4.57 9.50
CA THR A 814 -42.65 -3.18 9.29
C THR A 814 -41.86 -2.63 10.49
N LEU A 815 -42.26 -2.95 11.71
CA LEU A 815 -41.56 -2.56 12.93
C LEU A 815 -40.13 -3.14 12.95
N PHE A 816 -39.98 -4.41 12.55
CA PHE A 816 -38.68 -5.06 12.48
C PHE A 816 -37.76 -4.36 11.48
N VAL A 817 -38.23 -4.04 10.27
CA VAL A 817 -37.48 -3.30 9.26
C VAL A 817 -37.07 -1.92 9.77
N VAL A 818 -37.99 -1.18 10.38
CA VAL A 818 -37.71 0.16 10.90
C VAL A 818 -36.69 0.11 12.05
N PHE A 819 -36.74 -0.90 12.91
CA PHE A 819 -35.69 -1.14 13.90
C PHE A 819 -34.32 -1.32 13.25
N GLN A 820 -34.23 -2.11 12.18
CA GLN A 820 -32.93 -2.34 11.50
C GLN A 820 -32.42 -1.06 10.84
N LEU A 821 -33.28 -0.28 10.21
CA LEU A 821 -32.90 1.00 9.66
C LEU A 821 -32.35 1.94 10.76
N PHE A 822 -32.99 2.09 11.89
CA PHE A 822 -32.45 2.88 12.99
C PHE A 822 -31.21 2.29 13.64
N ASN A 823 -31.10 0.96 13.73
CA ASN A 823 -29.94 0.28 14.26
C ASN A 823 -28.70 0.49 13.39
N ALA A 824 -28.86 0.63 12.07
CA ALA A 824 -27.75 0.95 11.20
C ALA A 824 -27.17 2.36 11.51
N PHE A 825 -28.00 3.34 11.86
CA PHE A 825 -27.51 4.63 12.38
C PHE A 825 -26.70 4.45 13.67
N ASN A 826 -27.16 3.59 14.60
CA ASN A 826 -26.41 3.29 15.82
C ASN A 826 -25.04 2.68 15.54
N SER A 827 -24.94 1.84 14.49
CA SER A 827 -23.70 1.14 14.13
C SER A 827 -22.63 2.06 13.54
N ARG A 828 -22.97 3.30 13.16
CA ARG A 828 -21.99 4.31 12.74
C ARG A 828 -21.01 4.71 13.84
N GLU A 829 -21.42 4.61 15.11
CA GLU A 829 -20.61 5.01 16.26
C GLU A 829 -20.20 3.82 17.11
N LEU A 830 -19.00 3.31 16.87
CA LEU A 830 -18.41 2.22 17.67
C LEU A 830 -17.94 2.68 19.07
N GLY A 831 -17.66 3.97 19.23
CA GLY A 831 -17.24 4.60 20.48
C GLY A 831 -18.45 5.10 21.33
N ASN A 832 -18.14 5.92 22.33
CA ASN A 832 -19.17 6.55 23.18
C ASN A 832 -19.64 7.93 22.68
N ALA A 833 -19.20 8.36 21.48
CA ALA A 833 -19.66 9.58 20.85
C ALA A 833 -21.16 9.51 20.53
N SER A 834 -21.84 10.67 20.58
CA SER A 834 -23.26 10.72 20.20
C SER A 834 -23.43 10.54 18.70
N LEU A 835 -24.43 9.78 18.31
CA LEU A 835 -24.84 9.62 16.91
C LEU A 835 -25.14 10.97 16.25
N PHE A 836 -25.77 11.89 16.97
CA PHE A 836 -26.20 13.17 16.43
C PHE A 836 -25.03 14.11 16.07
N ALA A 837 -23.86 13.94 16.67
CA ALA A 837 -22.68 14.75 16.38
C ALA A 837 -22.19 14.61 14.92
N ASN A 838 -22.42 13.46 14.29
CA ASN A 838 -21.92 13.13 12.95
C ASN A 838 -23.03 12.74 11.97
N LEU A 839 -24.28 12.99 12.28
CA LEU A 839 -25.45 12.49 11.54
C LEU A 839 -25.40 12.87 10.04
N LEU A 840 -25.06 14.12 9.72
CA LEU A 840 -25.07 14.64 8.35
C LEU A 840 -23.77 14.42 7.58
N ARG A 841 -22.75 13.81 8.18
CA ARG A 841 -21.43 13.64 7.55
C ARG A 841 -21.45 12.64 6.39
N ASN A 842 -22.33 11.61 6.44
CA ASN A 842 -22.51 10.63 5.38
C ASN A 842 -23.85 10.85 4.66
N LYS A 843 -23.85 11.71 3.64
CA LYS A 843 -25.06 12.03 2.85
C LYS A 843 -25.55 10.85 2.03
N VAL A 844 -24.63 9.99 1.55
CA VAL A 844 -24.96 8.78 0.76
C VAL A 844 -25.80 7.83 1.61
N MET A 845 -25.40 7.62 2.86
CA MET A 845 -26.14 6.79 3.80
C MET A 845 -27.57 7.33 4.00
N ILE A 846 -27.73 8.62 4.23
CA ILE A 846 -29.06 9.23 4.42
C ILE A 846 -29.94 8.99 3.18
N GLY A 847 -29.38 9.16 1.97
CA GLY A 847 -30.09 8.90 0.73
C GLY A 847 -30.50 7.43 0.57
N VAL A 848 -29.58 6.49 0.87
CA VAL A 848 -29.88 5.05 0.82
C VAL A 848 -30.95 4.68 1.85
N PHE A 849 -30.92 5.24 3.06
CA PHE A 849 -31.94 4.98 4.07
C PHE A 849 -33.31 5.50 3.67
N ALA A 850 -33.36 6.69 3.09
CA ALA A 850 -34.60 7.23 2.56
C ALA A 850 -35.19 6.36 1.45
N LEU A 851 -34.32 5.84 0.57
CA LEU A 851 -34.70 4.90 -0.48
C LEU A 851 -35.23 3.58 0.10
N MET A 852 -34.49 2.98 1.07
CA MET A 852 -34.92 1.74 1.71
C MET A 852 -36.25 1.90 2.43
N PHE A 853 -36.44 3.03 3.15
CA PHE A 853 -37.70 3.33 3.78
C PHE A 853 -38.84 3.50 2.75
N ALA A 854 -38.59 4.19 1.64
CA ALA A 854 -39.58 4.32 0.57
C ALA A 854 -39.95 2.97 -0.06
N LEU A 855 -38.97 2.09 -0.28
CA LEU A 855 -39.21 0.72 -0.76
C LEU A 855 -40.06 -0.08 0.25
N GLN A 856 -39.80 0.06 1.55
CA GLN A 856 -40.61 -0.59 2.58
C GLN A 856 -42.07 -0.08 2.55
N VAL A 857 -42.28 1.21 2.37
CA VAL A 857 -43.63 1.76 2.20
C VAL A 857 -44.32 1.15 0.98
N LEU A 858 -43.62 1.04 -0.14
CA LEU A 858 -44.18 0.40 -1.36
C LEU A 858 -44.56 -1.05 -1.12
N VAL A 859 -43.73 -1.84 -0.46
CA VAL A 859 -44.00 -3.26 -0.15
C VAL A 859 -45.20 -3.38 0.79
N VAL A 860 -45.30 -2.54 1.81
CA VAL A 860 -46.39 -2.59 2.75
C VAL A 860 -47.73 -2.17 2.13
N GLN A 861 -47.70 -1.14 1.27
CA GLN A 861 -48.95 -0.61 0.67
C GLN A 861 -49.42 -1.41 -0.54
N PHE A 862 -48.48 -2.02 -1.32
CA PHE A 862 -48.80 -2.67 -2.59
C PHE A 862 -48.39 -4.14 -2.69
N GLY A 863 -47.64 -4.65 -1.71
CA GLY A 863 -47.12 -6.04 -1.74
C GLY A 863 -48.17 -7.11 -1.57
N GLY A 864 -49.25 -6.80 -0.91
CA GLY A 864 -50.45 -7.63 -0.83
C GLY A 864 -50.19 -9.10 -0.46
N ALA A 865 -50.78 -10.01 -1.22
CA ALA A 865 -50.64 -11.46 -1.02
C ALA A 865 -49.20 -11.98 -1.14
N MET A 866 -48.35 -11.34 -1.97
CA MET A 866 -46.98 -11.78 -2.16
C MET A 866 -46.12 -11.65 -0.89
N PHE A 867 -46.22 -10.52 -0.20
CA PHE A 867 -45.53 -10.26 1.06
C PHE A 867 -46.37 -10.52 2.30
N ARG A 868 -47.66 -10.98 2.15
CA ARG A 868 -48.65 -11.09 3.21
C ARG A 868 -48.80 -9.81 4.00
N THR A 869 -48.86 -8.69 3.27
CA THR A 869 -49.01 -7.34 3.86
C THR A 869 -50.40 -6.75 3.57
N VAL A 870 -50.86 -5.93 4.54
CA VAL A 870 -52.09 -5.15 4.43
C VAL A 870 -51.68 -3.68 4.51
N PRO A 871 -52.27 -2.78 3.69
CA PRO A 871 -51.96 -1.36 3.74
C PRO A 871 -52.14 -0.78 5.16
N LEU A 872 -51.13 -0.04 5.62
CA LEU A 872 -51.16 0.60 6.94
C LEU A 872 -51.54 2.07 6.83
N PRO A 873 -52.40 2.61 7.74
CA PRO A 873 -52.70 4.01 7.80
C PRO A 873 -51.51 4.83 8.34
N ILE A 874 -51.53 6.13 8.08
CA ILE A 874 -50.42 7.05 8.42
C ILE A 874 -50.15 7.09 9.93
N ASP A 875 -51.21 7.05 10.76
CA ASP A 875 -51.05 7.04 12.23
C ASP A 875 -50.30 5.79 12.72
N MET A 876 -50.49 4.63 12.07
CA MET A 876 -49.76 3.43 12.39
C MET A 876 -48.28 3.54 11.96
N TRP A 877 -47.96 4.12 10.79
CA TRP A 877 -46.61 4.42 10.39
C TRP A 877 -45.88 5.32 11.41
N LEU A 878 -46.54 6.36 11.89
CA LEU A 878 -45.99 7.26 12.92
C LEU A 878 -45.68 6.53 14.22
N LYS A 879 -46.56 5.64 14.67
CA LYS A 879 -46.34 4.80 15.86
C LYS A 879 -45.15 3.87 15.66
N ILE A 880 -45.08 3.19 14.50
CA ILE A 880 -43.97 2.30 14.18
C ILE A 880 -42.64 3.04 14.15
N ILE A 881 -42.56 4.21 13.53
CA ILE A 881 -41.37 5.05 13.51
C ILE A 881 -40.97 5.48 14.93
N ALA A 882 -41.93 5.93 15.75
CA ALA A 882 -41.67 6.36 17.12
C ALA A 882 -41.11 5.21 17.99
N VAL A 883 -41.73 4.05 17.92
CA VAL A 883 -41.26 2.85 18.64
C VAL A 883 -39.91 2.37 18.10
N GLY A 884 -39.76 2.35 16.79
CA GLY A 884 -38.48 1.97 16.15
C GLY A 884 -37.31 2.88 16.51
N PHE A 885 -37.56 4.19 16.66
CA PHE A 885 -36.58 5.15 17.15
C PHE A 885 -36.11 4.88 18.59
N GLY A 886 -36.89 4.11 19.37
CA GLY A 886 -36.51 3.67 20.71
C GLY A 886 -35.14 2.97 20.78
N VAL A 887 -34.71 2.25 19.74
CA VAL A 887 -33.40 1.63 19.73
C VAL A 887 -32.27 2.67 19.69
N VAL A 888 -32.49 3.82 19.07
CA VAL A 888 -31.54 4.95 19.05
C VAL A 888 -31.47 5.57 20.44
N VAL A 889 -32.63 5.83 21.04
CA VAL A 889 -32.74 6.41 22.40
C VAL A 889 -32.03 5.52 23.41
N LEU A 890 -32.26 4.20 23.37
CA LEU A 890 -31.59 3.24 24.25
C LEU A 890 -30.05 3.35 24.17
N GLN A 891 -29.50 3.33 22.96
CA GLN A 891 -28.05 3.40 22.77
C GLN A 891 -27.50 4.77 23.20
N GLU A 892 -28.19 5.88 22.93
CA GLU A 892 -27.73 7.20 23.36
C GLU A 892 -27.76 7.36 24.89
N VAL A 893 -28.76 6.78 25.58
CA VAL A 893 -28.79 6.75 27.05
C VAL A 893 -27.60 5.96 27.59
N ILE A 894 -27.33 4.75 27.06
CA ILE A 894 -26.20 3.94 27.48
C ILE A 894 -24.88 4.68 27.26
N LYS A 895 -24.69 5.30 26.07
CA LYS A 895 -23.47 6.08 25.77
C LYS A 895 -23.32 7.27 26.72
N THR A 896 -24.42 7.94 27.06
CA THR A 896 -24.42 9.10 27.97
C THR A 896 -24.03 8.67 29.39
N VAL A 897 -24.57 7.55 29.88
CA VAL A 897 -24.19 6.97 31.18
C VAL A 897 -22.71 6.58 31.20
N LYS A 898 -22.19 5.94 30.12
CA LYS A 898 -20.78 5.58 29.99
C LYS A 898 -19.87 6.82 29.97
N ARG A 899 -20.26 7.90 29.27
CA ARG A 899 -19.55 9.19 29.29
C ARG A 899 -19.50 9.82 30.67
N ALA A 900 -20.63 9.86 31.37
CA ALA A 900 -20.70 10.39 32.70
C ALA A 900 -19.84 9.61 33.71
N ALA A 901 -19.90 8.28 33.64
CA ALA A 901 -19.05 7.41 34.44
C ALA A 901 -17.53 7.60 34.16
N ALA A 902 -17.14 7.77 32.88
CA ALA A 902 -15.77 8.06 32.51
C ALA A 902 -15.30 9.42 33.04
N ALA A 903 -16.14 10.46 32.96
CA ALA A 903 -15.86 11.80 33.48
C ALA A 903 -15.67 11.79 35.01
N ILE A 904 -16.48 11.03 35.73
CA ILE A 904 -16.37 10.87 37.20
C ILE A 904 -15.05 10.17 37.56
N ARG A 905 -14.67 9.11 36.82
CA ARG A 905 -13.38 8.41 37.03
C ARG A 905 -12.19 9.34 36.78
N ALA A 906 -12.21 10.08 35.67
CA ALA A 906 -11.15 11.02 35.35
C ALA A 906 -10.98 12.11 36.43
N ARG A 907 -12.09 12.63 37.00
CA ARG A 907 -12.04 13.58 38.12
C ARG A 907 -11.47 12.96 39.39
N ARG A 908 -11.76 11.67 39.68
CA ARG A 908 -11.21 10.98 40.85
C ARG A 908 -9.69 10.78 40.71
N THR A 909 -9.22 10.33 39.55
CA THR A 909 -7.78 10.19 39.30
C THR A 909 -7.04 11.51 39.30
N ALA A 910 -7.63 12.60 38.82
CA ALA A 910 -7.05 13.94 38.90
C ALA A 910 -6.93 14.43 40.36
N ASN A 911 -7.95 14.21 41.18
CA ASN A 911 -7.92 14.58 42.61
C ASN A 911 -6.93 13.71 43.43
N GLU A 912 -6.76 12.42 43.06
CA GLU A 912 -5.77 11.54 43.68
C GLU A 912 -4.33 11.93 43.32
N SER A 913 -4.08 12.38 42.06
CA SER A 913 -2.77 12.89 41.65
C SER A 913 -2.43 14.25 42.30
N ASP A 914 -3.40 15.13 42.50
CA ASP A 914 -3.22 16.42 43.16
C ASP A 914 -2.95 16.26 44.68
N SER A 915 -3.55 15.22 45.32
CA SER A 915 -3.33 14.91 46.72
C SER A 915 -1.98 14.20 46.99
N GLN A 916 -1.26 13.72 45.97
CA GLN A 916 0.05 13.09 46.08
C GLN A 916 1.23 14.03 45.75
N GLN A 917 1.00 15.29 45.37
CA GLN A 917 2.08 16.28 45.29
C GLN A 917 2.50 16.64 46.74
N PRO A 918 3.76 16.41 47.14
CA PRO A 918 4.23 16.87 48.44
C PRO A 918 4.19 18.39 48.46
N HIS A 919 3.50 18.96 49.46
CA HIS A 919 3.57 20.39 49.77
C HIS A 919 5.05 20.78 49.88
N GLN A 920 5.55 21.53 48.88
CA GLN A 920 6.81 22.26 49.07
C GLN A 920 6.58 23.25 50.21
N PRO A 921 7.41 23.24 51.23
CA PRO A 921 7.32 24.24 52.30
C PRO A 921 7.66 25.64 51.70
N ILE A 922 6.81 26.59 51.93
CA ILE A 922 7.04 28.00 51.63
C ILE A 922 8.30 28.39 52.38
N ALA A 923 9.39 28.61 51.66
CA ALA A 923 10.57 29.28 52.26
C ALA A 923 10.18 30.71 52.63
N LEU A 924 10.10 30.96 53.91
CA LEU A 924 10.07 32.30 54.44
C LEU A 924 11.46 32.91 54.22
N ASP A 925 11.57 33.80 53.27
CA ASP A 925 12.71 34.70 53.18
C ASP A 925 12.70 35.62 54.43
N LEU A 926 13.55 35.27 55.37
CA LEU A 926 13.99 36.23 56.38
C LEU A 926 15.09 37.08 55.78
N VAL A 927 14.72 38.35 55.57
CA VAL A 927 15.63 39.44 55.33
C VAL A 927 16.51 39.60 56.59
N ASP A 928 17.86 39.53 56.41
CA ASP A 928 18.87 40.39 57.03
C ASP A 928 20.11 40.42 56.16
#